data_05f1e39e1ceba05554a343cde61d29b4
#
_entry.id   05f1e39e1ceba05554a343cde61d29b4
#
_cell.length_a   1.000
_cell.length_b   1.000
_cell.length_c   1.000
_cell.angle_alpha   90.00
_cell.angle_beta   90.00
_cell.angle_gamma   90.00
#
_symmetry.space_group_name_H-M   'P 1'
#
loop_
_entity.id
_entity.type
_entity.pdbx_description
1 polymer ?
#
loop_
_entity_poly.entity_id
_entity_poly.type
_entity_poly.pdbx_seq_one_letter_code
_entity_poly.pdbx_strand_id
1 'polypeptide(L)'
;MLIHQVIQAIQPLQVIGNTDDLQLLHIQHLLIDSRQLGNEPLNTLFFAFKTNNNNGATYIPTLIQRGVRCFVIEQNNPILPELLKLANTEDNPVFILVNDTLTALQQLAIYKRSLYHGPVIGITGSNGKTVVKEWLYQLLKEDYHITRSPKSYNSQIGVPLSIWQLSDKTELAIFEAGISEQGEMQRLQAIIQPTIGVITYIGPEHGENFPSLQAKRAEKMQLFANCPVVIEDPTHQNVRTCAAVMRALGYNEDTIAQRILQQTHETILEVNLTALVDNVRYFRSLLQPNTQLTCMVKAFGYGAGSVEVSRALQNSGLVDYLAVAVADEGVELRRAGITLPIIIMDPEVAALDLILENNLQPNIYSFQVLENIITAAESKGLEGVQVHIKIDSGMHRLGFYQEDMPQLASRLNGQKSVQVVSIFSHLAGSDEEQFDSFTHEQAAYFKECANSLLPIANSPSPLLHICNTAGIERFPEYHFDMCRLGIGMYGFSFLSPNSPLPIANNLSPYRLKNVCTLKTTILSIKTVNTGETIGYGRHTTLNEPRQIAVIPIGYADGFDRRFSNYGGEVVVRGKRCPVVGNVCMDQAMIDITGTDAQVGDIVEIFGDRLPIAELANKLGTIPYEVLTSISHRVQRVYFHE
;
A
#
# COMPACT_ATOMS: atom_id res chain seq x y z
N MET A 1 -25.89 -9.08 -3.84
CA MET A 1 -27.22 -9.21 -3.18
C MET A 1 -28.24 -8.52 -4.06
N LEU A 2 -29.41 -9.11 -4.27
CA LEU A 2 -30.46 -8.47 -5.07
C LEU A 2 -31.06 -7.27 -4.33
N ILE A 3 -31.47 -6.22 -5.06
CA ILE A 3 -31.97 -4.99 -4.46
C ILE A 3 -33.19 -5.22 -3.55
N HIS A 4 -34.07 -6.15 -3.87
CA HIS A 4 -35.22 -6.46 -3.01
C HIS A 4 -34.79 -7.06 -1.65
N GLN A 5 -33.70 -7.83 -1.60
CA GLN A 5 -33.12 -8.34 -0.36
C GLN A 5 -32.49 -7.21 0.45
N VAL A 6 -31.87 -6.24 -0.22
CA VAL A 6 -31.34 -5.03 0.42
C VAL A 6 -32.45 -4.22 1.07
N ILE A 7 -33.55 -3.98 0.34
CA ILE A 7 -34.73 -3.27 0.84
C ILE A 7 -35.34 -4.00 2.03
N GLN A 8 -35.47 -5.33 1.96
CA GLN A 8 -35.96 -6.15 3.06
C GLN A 8 -35.07 -6.07 4.31
N ALA A 9 -33.74 -6.08 4.12
CA ALA A 9 -32.77 -6.00 5.19
C ALA A 9 -32.78 -4.63 5.90
N ILE A 10 -32.88 -3.55 5.15
CA ILE A 10 -32.86 -2.15 5.66
C ILE A 10 -34.20 -1.79 6.34
N GLN A 11 -35.33 -2.42 5.94
CA GLN A 11 -36.67 -2.08 6.42
C GLN A 11 -36.96 -0.56 6.33
N PRO A 12 -36.95 0.03 5.11
CA PRO A 12 -37.08 1.46 4.91
C PRO A 12 -38.48 1.96 5.28
N LEU A 13 -38.59 3.26 5.55
CA LEU A 13 -39.88 3.92 5.72
C LEU A 13 -40.67 3.97 4.40
N GLN A 14 -39.98 4.20 3.30
CA GLN A 14 -40.54 4.30 1.97
C GLN A 14 -39.48 4.03 0.91
N VAL A 15 -39.89 3.46 -0.23
CA VAL A 15 -39.07 3.35 -1.43
C VAL A 15 -39.74 4.15 -2.52
N ILE A 16 -39.02 5.04 -3.19
CA ILE A 16 -39.52 5.94 -4.24
C ILE A 16 -38.68 5.73 -5.50
N GLY A 17 -39.34 5.58 -6.64
CA GLY A 17 -38.76 5.25 -7.94
C GLY A 17 -39.29 3.93 -8.46
N ASN A 18 -38.99 3.60 -9.72
CA ASN A 18 -39.44 2.35 -10.34
C ASN A 18 -38.50 1.19 -9.95
N THR A 19 -38.98 0.28 -9.12
CA THR A 19 -38.24 -0.90 -8.68
C THR A 19 -38.41 -2.11 -9.62
N ASP A 20 -39.38 -2.08 -10.52
CA ASP A 20 -39.71 -3.22 -11.38
C ASP A 20 -38.59 -3.51 -12.39
N ASP A 21 -37.96 -2.46 -12.92
CA ASP A 21 -36.82 -2.57 -13.83
C ASP A 21 -35.52 -3.00 -13.07
N LEU A 22 -35.51 -2.92 -11.75
CA LEU A 22 -34.35 -3.22 -10.92
C LEU A 22 -34.48 -4.55 -10.14
N GLN A 23 -35.53 -5.34 -10.35
CA GLN A 23 -35.74 -6.60 -9.61
C GLN A 23 -34.56 -7.57 -9.69
N LEU A 24 -33.86 -7.57 -10.84
CA LEU A 24 -32.66 -8.38 -11.08
C LEU A 24 -31.36 -7.66 -10.77
N LEU A 25 -31.42 -6.41 -10.28
CA LEU A 25 -30.22 -5.65 -9.98
C LEU A 25 -29.46 -6.25 -8.80
N HIS A 26 -28.21 -6.61 -9.04
CA HIS A 26 -27.28 -7.06 -8.02
C HIS A 26 -26.48 -5.90 -7.46
N ILE A 27 -26.70 -5.55 -6.18
CA ILE A 27 -25.82 -4.62 -5.46
C ILE A 27 -24.56 -5.38 -5.06
N GLN A 28 -23.43 -4.93 -5.57
CA GLN A 28 -22.09 -5.47 -5.29
C GLN A 28 -21.27 -4.52 -4.41
N HIS A 29 -21.45 -3.21 -4.61
CA HIS A 29 -20.66 -2.19 -3.95
C HIS A 29 -21.52 -1.29 -3.06
N LEU A 30 -21.04 -1.03 -1.85
CA LEU A 30 -21.57 0.02 -0.98
C LEU A 30 -20.67 1.24 -1.08
N LEU A 31 -21.25 2.40 -1.32
CA LEU A 31 -20.55 3.66 -1.48
C LEU A 31 -21.00 4.65 -0.40
N ILE A 32 -20.04 5.23 0.30
CA ILE A 32 -20.27 6.26 1.34
C ILE A 32 -19.55 7.57 1.02
N ASP A 33 -18.62 7.55 0.08
CA ASP A 33 -17.87 8.70 -0.42
C ASP A 33 -17.94 8.73 -1.95
N SER A 34 -18.58 9.75 -2.51
CA SER A 34 -18.80 9.89 -3.97
C SER A 34 -17.51 9.89 -4.81
N ARG A 35 -16.38 10.22 -4.19
CA ARG A 35 -15.05 10.22 -4.82
C ARG A 35 -14.51 8.81 -5.08
N GLN A 36 -15.03 7.81 -4.35
CA GLN A 36 -14.59 6.41 -4.42
C GLN A 36 -15.48 5.55 -5.34
N LEU A 37 -16.32 6.17 -6.18
CA LEU A 37 -17.14 5.43 -7.14
C LEU A 37 -16.25 4.65 -8.11
N GLY A 38 -16.42 3.33 -8.12
CA GLY A 38 -15.71 2.39 -9.00
C GLY A 38 -16.29 2.33 -10.42
N ASN A 39 -15.86 1.32 -11.17
CA ASN A 39 -16.23 1.13 -12.58
C ASN A 39 -17.63 0.51 -12.80
N GLU A 40 -18.32 0.12 -11.72
CA GLU A 40 -19.64 -0.51 -11.76
C GLU A 40 -20.72 0.33 -11.07
N PRO A 41 -21.05 1.52 -11.59
CA PRO A 41 -21.99 2.43 -10.93
C PRO A 41 -23.40 1.85 -10.80
N LEU A 42 -23.87 1.04 -11.75
CA LEU A 42 -25.18 0.39 -11.67
C LEU A 42 -25.31 -0.56 -10.48
N ASN A 43 -24.23 -1.29 -10.16
CA ASN A 43 -24.20 -2.27 -9.07
C ASN A 43 -23.84 -1.64 -7.70
N THR A 44 -23.90 -0.31 -7.62
CA THR A 44 -23.51 0.46 -6.44
C THR A 44 -24.72 1.02 -5.72
N LEU A 45 -24.76 0.83 -4.38
CA LEU A 45 -25.71 1.44 -3.47
C LEU A 45 -25.00 2.57 -2.70
N PHE A 46 -25.46 3.79 -2.86
CA PHE A 46 -24.89 4.95 -2.17
C PHE A 46 -25.65 5.27 -0.89
N PHE A 47 -24.93 5.35 0.24
CA PHE A 47 -25.45 5.82 1.53
C PHE A 47 -25.12 7.30 1.72
N ALA A 48 -26.13 8.16 1.71
CA ALA A 48 -25.99 9.61 1.81
C ALA A 48 -25.88 10.06 3.27
N PHE A 49 -24.73 9.81 3.90
CA PHE A 49 -24.48 10.26 5.28
C PHE A 49 -24.53 11.77 5.43
N LYS A 50 -25.11 12.23 6.53
CA LYS A 50 -25.11 13.62 6.94
C LYS A 50 -24.27 13.79 8.20
N THR A 51 -23.33 14.72 8.16
CA THR A 51 -22.51 15.16 9.31
C THR A 51 -22.70 16.65 9.55
N ASN A 52 -22.16 17.18 10.63
CA ASN A 52 -22.24 18.62 10.93
C ASN A 52 -21.65 19.51 9.82
N ASN A 53 -20.67 19.01 9.07
CA ASN A 53 -19.91 19.78 8.08
C ASN A 53 -20.17 19.32 6.63
N ASN A 54 -20.91 18.23 6.40
CA ASN A 54 -21.13 17.70 5.07
C ASN A 54 -22.47 16.94 4.98
N ASN A 55 -23.15 17.12 3.84
CA ASN A 55 -24.38 16.38 3.52
C ASN A 55 -24.13 15.55 2.26
N GLY A 56 -23.96 14.21 2.43
CA GLY A 56 -23.72 13.29 1.32
C GLY A 56 -24.80 13.34 0.22
N ALA A 57 -26.01 13.72 0.56
CA ALA A 57 -27.11 13.81 -0.41
C ALA A 57 -26.87 14.88 -1.50
N THR A 58 -26.02 15.88 -1.26
CA THR A 58 -25.67 16.90 -2.26
C THR A 58 -24.92 16.32 -3.46
N TYR A 59 -24.31 15.14 -3.32
CA TYR A 59 -23.56 14.48 -4.39
C TYR A 59 -24.43 13.56 -5.27
N ILE A 60 -25.69 13.31 -4.88
CA ILE A 60 -26.60 12.39 -5.57
C ILE A 60 -26.81 12.78 -7.04
N PRO A 61 -27.08 14.06 -7.43
CA PRO A 61 -27.25 14.42 -8.82
C PRO A 61 -26.04 14.06 -9.69
N THR A 62 -24.84 14.31 -9.20
CA THR A 62 -23.59 13.94 -9.88
C THR A 62 -23.42 12.43 -9.98
N LEU A 63 -23.79 11.68 -8.95
CA LEU A 63 -23.73 10.21 -8.97
C LEU A 63 -24.74 9.60 -9.94
N ILE A 64 -25.94 10.17 -10.08
CA ILE A 64 -26.92 9.77 -11.09
C ILE A 64 -26.34 9.93 -12.50
N GLN A 65 -25.72 11.09 -12.79
CA GLN A 65 -25.05 11.34 -14.08
C GLN A 65 -23.91 10.35 -14.36
N ARG A 66 -23.26 9.84 -13.30
CA ARG A 66 -22.21 8.82 -13.37
C ARG A 66 -22.76 7.38 -13.40
N GLY A 67 -24.08 7.20 -13.45
CA GLY A 67 -24.72 5.90 -13.61
C GLY A 67 -25.14 5.18 -12.34
N VAL A 68 -24.98 5.76 -11.13
CA VAL A 68 -25.54 5.18 -9.90
C VAL A 68 -27.06 5.33 -9.90
N ARG A 69 -27.77 4.25 -9.51
CA ARG A 69 -29.24 4.23 -9.53
C ARG A 69 -29.90 4.03 -8.17
N CYS A 70 -29.17 3.58 -7.14
CA CYS A 70 -29.74 3.27 -5.83
C CYS A 70 -29.11 4.12 -4.73
N PHE A 71 -29.97 4.78 -3.93
CA PHE A 71 -29.60 5.76 -2.92
C PHE A 71 -30.33 5.52 -1.61
N VAL A 72 -29.60 5.44 -0.48
CA VAL A 72 -30.17 5.43 0.87
C VAL A 72 -30.02 6.82 1.44
N ILE A 73 -31.14 7.44 1.88
CA ILE A 73 -31.19 8.81 2.37
C ILE A 73 -32.17 8.95 3.54
N GLU A 74 -31.86 9.81 4.48
CA GLU A 74 -32.77 10.11 5.59
C GLU A 74 -34.01 10.89 5.13
N GLN A 75 -35.18 10.50 5.62
CA GLN A 75 -36.46 11.13 5.27
C GLN A 75 -36.49 12.61 5.64
N ASN A 76 -35.78 13.05 6.68
CA ASN A 76 -35.69 14.41 7.14
C ASN A 76 -34.56 15.23 6.47
N ASN A 77 -33.93 14.71 5.43
CA ASN A 77 -32.85 15.42 4.74
C ASN A 77 -33.41 16.65 4.00
N PRO A 78 -32.87 17.86 4.25
CA PRO A 78 -33.45 19.12 3.74
C PRO A 78 -33.50 19.23 2.22
N ILE A 79 -32.64 18.50 1.48
CA ILE A 79 -32.62 18.51 0.00
C ILE A 79 -33.45 17.40 -0.63
N LEU A 80 -34.04 16.50 0.19
CA LEU A 80 -34.84 15.38 -0.31
C LEU A 80 -35.94 15.82 -1.29
N PRO A 81 -36.74 16.92 -1.02
CA PRO A 81 -37.79 17.33 -1.96
C PRO A 81 -37.28 17.68 -3.37
N GLU A 82 -36.05 18.16 -3.46
CA GLU A 82 -35.43 18.47 -4.75
C GLU A 82 -34.94 17.19 -5.45
N LEU A 83 -34.38 16.22 -4.70
CA LEU A 83 -33.91 14.96 -5.22
C LEU A 83 -35.05 14.08 -5.72
N LEU A 84 -36.22 14.12 -5.07
CA LEU A 84 -37.39 13.35 -5.49
C LEU A 84 -37.94 13.77 -6.86
N LYS A 85 -37.65 14.97 -7.34
CA LYS A 85 -37.98 15.42 -8.69
C LYS A 85 -37.23 14.61 -9.75
N LEU A 86 -36.08 14.01 -9.37
CA LEU A 86 -35.26 13.18 -10.25
C LEU A 86 -35.78 11.74 -10.35
N ALA A 87 -36.67 11.29 -9.47
CA ALA A 87 -37.17 9.92 -9.42
C ALA A 87 -37.93 9.48 -10.70
N ASN A 88 -38.45 10.43 -11.48
CA ASN A 88 -39.21 10.18 -12.71
C ASN A 88 -38.46 10.62 -13.97
N THR A 89 -37.14 10.74 -13.93
CA THR A 89 -36.30 11.05 -15.09
C THR A 89 -35.95 9.77 -15.86
N GLU A 90 -35.37 9.90 -17.05
CA GLU A 90 -34.89 8.76 -17.85
C GLU A 90 -33.89 7.88 -17.13
N ASP A 91 -33.15 8.47 -16.18
CA ASP A 91 -32.17 7.77 -15.35
C ASP A 91 -32.79 6.87 -14.27
N ASN A 92 -34.07 7.06 -13.97
CA ASN A 92 -34.89 6.24 -13.09
C ASN A 92 -34.23 5.84 -11.74
N PRO A 93 -33.71 6.81 -10.92
CA PRO A 93 -33.09 6.50 -9.66
C PRO A 93 -34.11 6.03 -8.62
N VAL A 94 -33.68 5.10 -7.74
CA VAL A 94 -34.44 4.60 -6.61
C VAL A 94 -33.91 5.19 -5.30
N PHE A 95 -34.80 5.83 -4.55
CA PHE A 95 -34.53 6.39 -3.22
C PHE A 95 -35.12 5.50 -2.14
N ILE A 96 -34.27 4.98 -1.26
CA ILE A 96 -34.62 4.18 -0.10
C ILE A 96 -34.61 5.12 1.11
N LEU A 97 -35.79 5.52 1.58
CA LEU A 97 -35.94 6.48 2.67
C LEU A 97 -35.87 5.79 4.03
N VAL A 98 -34.99 6.27 4.89
CA VAL A 98 -34.74 5.69 6.22
C VAL A 98 -34.82 6.79 7.30
N ASN A 99 -34.94 6.37 8.57
CA ASN A 99 -34.83 7.30 9.71
C ASN A 99 -33.38 7.74 9.94
N ASP A 100 -32.45 6.81 9.80
CA ASP A 100 -31.01 7.01 10.06
C ASP A 100 -30.18 6.14 9.11
N THR A 101 -29.27 6.75 8.37
CA THR A 101 -28.46 6.07 7.35
C THR A 101 -27.43 5.12 7.96
N LEU A 102 -26.93 5.38 9.18
CA LEU A 102 -25.99 4.51 9.86
C LEU A 102 -26.69 3.21 10.32
N THR A 103 -27.85 3.36 10.92
CA THR A 103 -28.67 2.21 11.33
C THR A 103 -29.04 1.34 10.14
N ALA A 104 -29.40 1.92 9.01
CA ALA A 104 -29.70 1.21 7.78
C ALA A 104 -28.49 0.41 7.25
N LEU A 105 -27.30 1.00 7.26
CA LEU A 105 -26.05 0.33 6.89
C LEU A 105 -25.74 -0.85 7.83
N GLN A 106 -25.94 -0.66 9.15
CA GLN A 106 -25.72 -1.69 10.16
C GLN A 106 -26.72 -2.85 10.01
N GLN A 107 -28.00 -2.56 9.80
CA GLN A 107 -29.04 -3.58 9.53
C GLN A 107 -28.70 -4.42 8.30
N LEU A 108 -28.27 -3.77 7.20
CA LEU A 108 -27.84 -4.46 6.00
C LEU A 108 -26.64 -5.37 6.27
N ALA A 109 -25.68 -4.92 7.09
CA ALA A 109 -24.52 -5.73 7.48
C ALA A 109 -24.92 -6.93 8.37
N ILE A 110 -25.83 -6.74 9.32
CA ILE A 110 -26.38 -7.85 10.16
C ILE A 110 -27.03 -8.91 9.27
N TYR A 111 -27.86 -8.49 8.32
CA TYR A 111 -28.47 -9.41 7.36
C TYR A 111 -27.42 -10.13 6.50
N LYS A 112 -26.44 -9.42 5.96
CA LYS A 112 -25.35 -10.02 5.19
C LYS A 112 -24.56 -11.03 6.04
N ARG A 113 -24.27 -10.69 7.29
CA ARG A 113 -23.57 -11.56 8.25
C ARG A 113 -24.35 -12.84 8.56
N SER A 114 -25.69 -12.75 8.68
CA SER A 114 -26.55 -13.92 8.94
C SER A 114 -26.55 -14.98 7.84
N LEU A 115 -26.14 -14.62 6.64
CA LEU A 115 -25.99 -15.55 5.51
C LEU A 115 -24.67 -16.32 5.54
N TYR A 116 -23.73 -15.94 6.40
CA TYR A 116 -22.42 -16.59 6.53
C TYR A 116 -22.37 -17.45 7.80
N HIS A 117 -22.02 -18.73 7.65
CA HIS A 117 -22.02 -19.73 8.73
C HIS A 117 -20.63 -20.25 9.10
N GLY A 118 -19.59 -19.81 8.41
CA GLY A 118 -18.20 -20.17 8.72
C GLY A 118 -17.65 -19.48 9.98
N PRO A 119 -16.42 -19.84 10.39
CA PRO A 119 -15.78 -19.24 11.56
C PRO A 119 -15.50 -17.75 11.35
N VAL A 120 -15.73 -16.97 12.42
CA VAL A 120 -15.49 -15.53 12.44
C VAL A 120 -14.58 -15.17 13.60
N ILE A 121 -13.41 -14.61 13.29
CA ILE A 121 -12.47 -14.08 14.28
C ILE A 121 -12.79 -12.59 14.46
N GLY A 122 -13.18 -12.22 15.69
CA GLY A 122 -13.38 -10.81 16.08
C GLY A 122 -12.21 -10.32 16.92
N ILE A 123 -11.56 -9.25 16.52
CA ILE A 123 -10.36 -8.72 17.17
C ILE A 123 -10.66 -7.35 17.77
N THR A 124 -10.39 -7.16 19.07
CA THR A 124 -10.45 -5.85 19.73
C THR A 124 -9.21 -5.60 20.60
N GLY A 125 -9.01 -4.36 21.00
CA GLY A 125 -7.88 -3.90 21.81
C GLY A 125 -7.58 -2.43 21.54
N SER A 126 -6.60 -1.85 22.22
CA SER A 126 -6.10 -0.51 21.91
C SER A 126 -5.08 -0.58 20.78
N ASN A 127 -4.04 -1.40 20.94
CA ASN A 127 -2.97 -1.60 19.97
C ASN A 127 -2.87 -3.05 19.52
N GLY A 128 -2.27 -3.29 18.35
CA GLY A 128 -1.97 -4.62 17.82
C GLY A 128 -3.10 -5.29 17.03
N LYS A 129 -4.31 -4.74 16.97
CA LYS A 129 -5.45 -5.33 16.23
C LYS A 129 -5.10 -5.61 14.75
N THR A 130 -4.67 -4.61 14.03
CA THR A 130 -4.33 -4.71 12.60
C THR A 130 -3.15 -5.65 12.38
N VAL A 131 -2.16 -5.62 13.26
CA VAL A 131 -1.00 -6.54 13.19
C VAL A 131 -1.46 -7.99 13.33
N VAL A 132 -2.25 -8.30 14.36
CA VAL A 132 -2.77 -9.66 14.59
C VAL A 132 -3.66 -10.10 13.42
N LYS A 133 -4.53 -9.24 12.91
CA LYS A 133 -5.36 -9.51 11.74
C LYS A 133 -4.52 -9.90 10.51
N GLU A 134 -3.51 -9.10 10.19
CA GLU A 134 -2.67 -9.35 9.01
C GLU A 134 -1.77 -10.58 9.19
N TRP A 135 -1.26 -10.82 10.40
CA TRP A 135 -0.50 -12.03 10.68
C TRP A 135 -1.36 -13.28 10.57
N LEU A 136 -2.58 -13.27 11.13
CA LEU A 136 -3.53 -14.38 10.96
C LEU A 136 -3.86 -14.61 9.48
N TYR A 137 -4.05 -13.55 8.70
CA TYR A 137 -4.24 -13.69 7.27
C TYR A 137 -3.04 -14.36 6.60
N GLN A 138 -1.82 -13.94 6.88
CA GLN A 138 -0.60 -14.53 6.30
C GLN A 138 -0.42 -16.00 6.71
N LEU A 139 -0.69 -16.32 7.97
CA LEU A 139 -0.58 -17.68 8.51
C LEU A 139 -1.61 -18.67 7.94
N LEU A 140 -2.79 -18.17 7.53
CA LEU A 140 -3.96 -18.99 7.21
C LEU A 140 -4.40 -18.92 5.74
N LYS A 141 -3.87 -17.99 4.94
CA LYS A 141 -4.30 -17.74 3.55
C LYS A 141 -4.08 -18.91 2.59
N GLU A 142 -3.21 -19.85 2.93
CA GLU A 142 -2.96 -21.05 2.11
C GLU A 142 -4.04 -22.13 2.33
N ASP A 143 -4.74 -22.08 3.47
CA ASP A 143 -5.75 -23.08 3.83
C ASP A 143 -7.18 -22.56 3.67
N TYR A 144 -7.38 -21.23 3.68
CA TYR A 144 -8.70 -20.61 3.65
C TYR A 144 -8.81 -19.47 2.66
N HIS A 145 -9.94 -19.38 1.99
CA HIS A 145 -10.37 -18.13 1.37
C HIS A 145 -10.86 -17.16 2.46
N ILE A 146 -10.01 -16.20 2.81
CA ILE A 146 -10.23 -15.31 3.95
C ILE A 146 -10.83 -13.97 3.51
N THR A 147 -11.97 -13.60 4.11
CA THR A 147 -12.48 -12.23 4.09
C THR A 147 -12.06 -11.52 5.37
N ARG A 148 -11.41 -10.37 5.26
CA ARG A 148 -10.97 -9.59 6.42
C ARG A 148 -11.29 -8.11 6.30
N SER A 149 -11.32 -7.39 7.42
CA SER A 149 -11.45 -5.92 7.43
C SER A 149 -10.38 -5.28 6.53
N PRO A 150 -10.77 -4.55 5.48
CA PRO A 150 -9.85 -3.76 4.71
C PRO A 150 -9.40 -2.55 5.54
N LYS A 151 -8.12 -2.21 5.49
CA LYS A 151 -7.59 -1.10 6.30
C LYS A 151 -7.85 -1.33 7.80
N SER A 152 -7.96 -0.24 8.57
CA SER A 152 -8.45 -0.26 9.95
C SER A 152 -9.97 0.00 10.01
N TYR A 153 -10.76 -0.70 9.16
CA TYR A 153 -12.22 -0.58 9.15
C TYR A 153 -12.83 -1.25 10.38
N ASN A 154 -12.66 -0.60 11.54
CA ASN A 154 -13.06 -1.11 12.85
C ASN A 154 -14.15 -0.28 13.54
N SER A 155 -14.63 0.80 12.90
CA SER A 155 -15.65 1.72 13.41
C SER A 155 -17.09 1.27 13.11
N GLN A 156 -18.06 2.05 13.60
CA GLN A 156 -19.49 1.83 13.37
C GLN A 156 -19.89 1.84 11.88
N ILE A 157 -19.07 2.43 11.00
CA ILE A 157 -19.24 2.41 9.54
C ILE A 157 -18.30 1.38 8.89
N GLY A 158 -17.05 1.31 9.36
CA GLY A 158 -16.03 0.44 8.75
C GLY A 158 -16.35 -1.06 8.89
N VAL A 159 -16.90 -1.48 10.04
CA VAL A 159 -17.27 -2.89 10.26
C VAL A 159 -18.39 -3.34 9.30
N PRO A 160 -19.49 -2.60 9.13
CA PRO A 160 -20.50 -2.92 8.13
C PRO A 160 -19.93 -3.07 6.71
N LEU A 161 -19.07 -2.17 6.28
CA LEU A 161 -18.40 -2.24 4.96
C LEU A 161 -17.49 -3.46 4.84
N SER A 162 -16.85 -3.88 5.93
CA SER A 162 -16.04 -5.10 5.97
C SER A 162 -16.90 -6.37 5.84
N ILE A 163 -18.01 -6.43 6.56
CA ILE A 163 -18.99 -7.54 6.51
C ILE A 163 -19.61 -7.67 5.10
N TRP A 164 -19.83 -6.56 4.41
CA TRP A 164 -20.37 -6.59 3.05
C TRP A 164 -19.51 -7.40 2.08
N GLN A 165 -18.20 -7.51 2.32
CA GLN A 165 -17.27 -8.26 1.49
C GLN A 165 -17.41 -9.79 1.62
N LEU A 166 -18.16 -10.31 2.60
CA LEU A 166 -18.45 -11.74 2.70
C LEU A 166 -19.09 -12.26 1.41
N SER A 167 -18.63 -13.41 0.94
CA SER A 167 -19.10 -14.06 -0.28
C SER A 167 -19.25 -15.56 -0.06
N ASP A 168 -19.83 -16.25 -1.03
CA ASP A 168 -19.95 -17.72 -1.01
C ASP A 168 -18.60 -18.43 -1.04
N LYS A 169 -17.53 -17.73 -1.41
CA LYS A 169 -16.16 -18.24 -1.39
C LYS A 169 -15.48 -18.08 -0.03
N THR A 170 -16.05 -17.28 0.89
CA THR A 170 -15.44 -17.03 2.19
C THR A 170 -15.50 -18.27 3.05
N GLU A 171 -14.34 -18.78 3.51
CA GLU A 171 -14.22 -19.93 4.39
C GLU A 171 -13.87 -19.52 5.83
N LEU A 172 -13.18 -18.38 5.98
CA LEU A 172 -12.82 -17.78 7.26
C LEU A 172 -12.99 -16.26 7.18
N ALA A 173 -13.54 -15.66 8.23
CA ALA A 173 -13.65 -14.20 8.32
C ALA A 173 -12.86 -13.64 9.49
N ILE A 174 -12.20 -12.48 9.31
CA ILE A 174 -11.40 -11.80 10.34
C ILE A 174 -11.77 -10.32 10.38
N PHE A 175 -12.42 -9.88 11.46
CA PHE A 175 -12.88 -8.50 11.59
C PHE A 175 -12.33 -7.80 12.82
N GLU A 176 -11.93 -6.54 12.65
CA GLU A 176 -11.51 -5.67 13.73
C GLU A 176 -12.71 -4.90 14.29
N ALA A 177 -12.74 -4.69 15.61
CA ALA A 177 -13.70 -3.84 16.31
C ALA A 177 -12.97 -2.81 17.17
N GLY A 178 -13.22 -1.53 16.88
CA GLY A 178 -12.74 -0.36 17.62
C GLY A 178 -13.91 0.47 18.14
N ILE A 179 -13.71 1.13 19.27
CA ILE A 179 -14.71 1.99 19.90
C ILE A 179 -14.08 3.30 20.31
N SER A 180 -14.86 4.36 20.22
CA SER A 180 -14.55 5.70 20.71
C SER A 180 -15.39 6.08 21.92
N GLU A 181 -16.59 5.51 22.05
CA GLU A 181 -17.56 5.83 23.09
C GLU A 181 -18.16 4.58 23.73
N GLN A 182 -18.77 4.78 24.90
CA GLN A 182 -19.49 3.71 25.60
C GLN A 182 -20.77 3.33 24.85
N GLY A 183 -21.10 2.02 24.80
CA GLY A 183 -22.26 1.46 24.08
C GLY A 183 -22.04 1.18 22.60
N GLU A 184 -20.88 1.52 22.04
CA GLU A 184 -20.56 1.23 20.64
C GLU A 184 -20.24 -0.23 20.39
N MET A 185 -19.60 -0.92 21.36
CA MET A 185 -19.15 -2.30 21.16
C MET A 185 -20.31 -3.28 21.07
N GLN A 186 -21.41 -3.04 21.78
CA GLN A 186 -22.60 -3.87 21.70
C GLN A 186 -23.21 -3.86 20.28
N ARG A 187 -23.20 -2.70 19.59
CA ARG A 187 -23.63 -2.59 18.19
C ARG A 187 -22.72 -3.38 17.26
N LEU A 188 -21.39 -3.27 17.45
CA LEU A 188 -20.42 -4.03 16.66
C LEU A 188 -20.53 -5.54 16.92
N GLN A 189 -20.83 -5.95 18.16
CA GLN A 189 -21.08 -7.37 18.50
C GLN A 189 -22.25 -7.92 17.70
N ALA A 190 -23.37 -7.18 17.63
CA ALA A 190 -24.54 -7.60 16.86
C ALA A 190 -24.25 -7.77 15.36
N ILE A 191 -23.28 -7.05 14.82
CA ILE A 191 -22.87 -7.12 13.43
C ILE A 191 -21.87 -8.24 13.20
N ILE A 192 -20.79 -8.32 14.01
CA ILE A 192 -19.68 -9.27 13.78
C ILE A 192 -20.05 -10.68 14.20
N GLN A 193 -20.68 -10.86 15.36
CA GLN A 193 -21.02 -12.15 15.97
C GLN A 193 -19.84 -13.13 15.89
N PRO A 194 -18.72 -12.86 16.60
CA PRO A 194 -17.53 -13.68 16.48
C PRO A 194 -17.70 -15.07 17.09
N THR A 195 -17.09 -16.08 16.45
CA THR A 195 -16.98 -17.43 16.99
C THR A 195 -15.66 -17.65 17.73
N ILE A 196 -14.63 -16.84 17.40
CA ILE A 196 -13.36 -16.75 18.09
C ILE A 196 -13.09 -15.28 18.37
N GLY A 197 -13.00 -14.94 19.65
CA GLY A 197 -12.66 -13.59 20.11
C GLY A 197 -11.17 -13.46 20.39
N VAL A 198 -10.60 -12.31 20.01
CA VAL A 198 -9.19 -12.01 20.27
C VAL A 198 -9.09 -10.64 20.94
N ILE A 199 -8.43 -10.60 22.09
CA ILE A 199 -8.09 -9.37 22.79
C ILE A 199 -6.61 -9.12 22.63
N THR A 200 -6.27 -8.01 22.02
CA THR A 200 -4.89 -7.49 21.98
C THR A 200 -4.66 -6.57 23.18
N TYR A 201 -3.50 -5.88 23.23
CA TYR A 201 -3.19 -4.97 24.32
C TYR A 201 -4.29 -3.89 24.50
N ILE A 202 -4.71 -3.68 25.76
CA ILE A 202 -5.65 -2.62 26.16
C ILE A 202 -4.87 -1.58 26.99
N GLY A 203 -4.56 -0.44 26.37
CA GLY A 203 -3.81 0.66 26.95
C GLY A 203 -4.65 1.92 27.21
N PRO A 204 -4.03 2.97 27.77
CA PRO A 204 -4.69 4.24 28.10
C PRO A 204 -5.10 5.08 26.87
N GLU A 205 -4.63 4.75 25.64
CA GLU A 205 -4.94 5.53 24.44
C GLU A 205 -6.45 5.65 24.24
N HIS A 206 -6.91 6.84 23.81
CA HIS A 206 -8.34 7.19 23.70
C HIS A 206 -9.14 7.00 25.02
N GLY A 207 -8.48 7.16 26.17
CA GLY A 207 -9.09 7.04 27.49
C GLY A 207 -9.98 8.21 27.86
N GLU A 208 -9.98 9.30 27.12
CA GLU A 208 -10.71 10.55 27.40
C GLU A 208 -12.23 10.33 27.54
N ASN A 209 -12.79 9.36 26.83
CA ASN A 209 -14.21 9.02 26.83
C ASN A 209 -14.60 7.87 27.77
N PHE A 210 -13.65 7.35 28.57
CA PHE A 210 -13.90 6.25 29.50
C PHE A 210 -13.46 6.65 30.93
N PRO A 211 -14.29 6.37 31.95
CA PRO A 211 -13.99 6.77 33.33
C PRO A 211 -12.79 6.03 33.94
N SER A 212 -12.42 4.87 33.40
CA SER A 212 -11.25 4.09 33.82
C SER A 212 -10.86 3.05 32.77
N LEU A 213 -9.63 2.53 32.89
CA LEU A 213 -9.14 1.43 32.05
C LEU A 213 -9.99 0.16 32.22
N GLN A 214 -10.52 -0.08 33.43
CA GLN A 214 -11.46 -1.19 33.68
C GLN A 214 -12.78 -1.02 32.94
N ALA A 215 -13.35 0.19 32.93
CA ALA A 215 -14.56 0.50 32.18
C ALA A 215 -14.35 0.33 30.67
N LYS A 216 -13.22 0.80 30.15
CA LYS A 216 -12.84 0.60 28.75
C LYS A 216 -12.67 -0.87 28.39
N ARG A 217 -12.05 -1.68 29.28
CA ARG A 217 -11.94 -3.12 29.11
C ARG A 217 -13.30 -3.79 29.11
N ALA A 218 -14.16 -3.45 30.07
CA ALA A 218 -15.51 -4.00 30.16
C ALA A 218 -16.33 -3.72 28.90
N GLU A 219 -16.23 -2.51 28.35
CA GLU A 219 -16.86 -2.16 27.08
C GLU A 219 -16.34 -3.01 25.93
N LYS A 220 -15.02 -3.15 25.79
CA LYS A 220 -14.42 -3.99 24.72
C LYS A 220 -14.81 -5.46 24.83
N MET A 221 -14.97 -5.98 26.05
CA MET A 221 -15.40 -7.36 26.30
C MET A 221 -16.83 -7.65 25.81
N GLN A 222 -17.66 -6.63 25.62
CA GLN A 222 -19.03 -6.81 25.09
C GLN A 222 -19.02 -7.41 23.66
N LEU A 223 -17.95 -7.22 22.88
CA LEU A 223 -17.79 -7.89 21.59
C LEU A 223 -17.95 -9.42 21.69
N PHE A 224 -17.58 -9.99 22.84
CA PHE A 224 -17.49 -11.42 23.06
C PHE A 224 -18.63 -11.98 23.94
N ALA A 225 -19.70 -11.23 24.15
CA ALA A 225 -20.82 -11.64 25.04
C ALA A 225 -21.38 -13.02 24.68
N ASN A 226 -21.37 -13.39 23.38
CA ASN A 226 -21.87 -14.69 22.91
C ASN A 226 -20.77 -15.50 22.19
N CYS A 227 -19.49 -15.19 22.44
CA CYS A 227 -18.37 -15.83 21.77
C CYS A 227 -17.93 -17.08 22.51
N PRO A 228 -17.93 -18.26 21.89
CA PRO A 228 -17.60 -19.53 22.58
C PRO A 228 -16.12 -19.63 22.97
N VAL A 229 -15.23 -18.97 22.23
CA VAL A 229 -13.79 -19.01 22.50
C VAL A 229 -13.27 -17.59 22.55
N VAL A 230 -12.63 -17.18 23.65
CA VAL A 230 -12.00 -15.87 23.80
C VAL A 230 -10.52 -16.06 24.14
N ILE A 231 -9.66 -15.47 23.33
CA ILE A 231 -8.20 -15.57 23.43
C ILE A 231 -7.65 -14.23 23.90
N GLU A 232 -6.92 -14.27 25.00
CA GLU A 232 -6.13 -13.17 25.52
C GLU A 232 -4.76 -13.68 25.93
N ASP A 233 -3.71 -13.12 25.38
CA ASP A 233 -2.35 -13.43 25.83
C ASP A 233 -1.94 -12.42 26.91
N PRO A 234 -1.68 -12.87 28.16
CA PRO A 234 -1.29 -11.99 29.28
C PRO A 234 0.06 -11.31 29.05
N THR A 235 0.89 -11.83 28.14
CA THR A 235 2.18 -11.24 27.75
C THR A 235 2.06 -10.23 26.61
N HIS A 236 0.83 -10.08 26.04
CA HIS A 236 0.53 -9.20 24.90
C HIS A 236 1.41 -9.44 23.66
N GLN A 237 1.89 -10.68 23.49
CA GLN A 237 2.70 -11.04 22.32
C GLN A 237 1.79 -11.48 21.18
N ASN A 238 1.77 -10.69 20.11
CA ASN A 238 0.93 -10.96 18.93
C ASN A 238 1.14 -12.36 18.35
N VAL A 239 2.37 -12.89 18.41
CA VAL A 239 2.73 -14.24 17.95
C VAL A 239 2.00 -15.32 18.76
N ARG A 240 2.01 -15.21 20.09
CA ARG A 240 1.30 -16.17 20.97
C ARG A 240 -0.20 -16.09 20.77
N THR A 241 -0.72 -14.89 20.56
CA THR A 241 -2.12 -14.67 20.20
C THR A 241 -2.48 -15.40 18.90
N CYS A 242 -1.67 -15.26 17.85
CA CYS A 242 -1.87 -15.97 16.58
C CYS A 242 -1.80 -17.50 16.76
N ALA A 243 -0.82 -18.01 17.53
CA ALA A 243 -0.71 -19.42 17.84
C ALA A 243 -1.96 -19.97 18.54
N ALA A 244 -2.51 -19.23 19.51
CA ALA A 244 -3.71 -19.61 20.22
C ALA A 244 -4.95 -19.63 19.30
N VAL A 245 -5.04 -18.69 18.35
CA VAL A 245 -6.10 -18.71 17.32
C VAL A 245 -5.96 -19.93 16.41
N MET A 246 -4.76 -20.28 15.96
CA MET A 246 -4.52 -21.47 15.15
C MET A 246 -4.94 -22.76 15.91
N ARG A 247 -4.63 -22.86 17.22
CA ARG A 247 -5.11 -23.97 18.06
C ARG A 247 -6.63 -24.04 18.10
N ALA A 248 -7.28 -22.91 18.28
CA ALA A 248 -8.74 -22.82 18.29
C ALA A 248 -9.38 -23.21 16.95
N LEU A 249 -8.67 -23.04 15.83
CA LEU A 249 -9.04 -23.51 14.49
C LEU A 249 -8.68 -24.98 14.24
N GLY A 250 -8.03 -25.67 15.19
CA GLY A 250 -7.74 -27.11 15.10
C GLY A 250 -6.37 -27.47 14.50
N TYR A 251 -5.45 -26.52 14.34
CA TYR A 251 -4.09 -26.81 13.89
C TYR A 251 -3.29 -27.54 14.98
N ASN A 252 -2.45 -28.48 14.56
CA ASN A 252 -1.52 -29.17 15.45
C ASN A 252 -0.29 -28.28 15.76
N GLU A 253 0.43 -28.59 16.86
CA GLU A 253 1.55 -27.79 17.35
C GLU A 253 2.73 -27.74 16.35
N ASP A 254 2.98 -28.81 15.58
CA ASP A 254 4.07 -28.83 14.60
C ASP A 254 3.80 -27.84 13.46
N THR A 255 2.57 -27.82 12.93
CA THR A 255 2.14 -26.86 11.92
C THR A 255 2.18 -25.42 12.45
N ILE A 256 1.72 -25.21 13.69
CA ILE A 256 1.76 -23.92 14.35
C ILE A 256 3.21 -23.45 14.50
N ALA A 257 4.09 -24.31 15.02
CA ALA A 257 5.50 -23.99 15.20
C ALA A 257 6.18 -23.66 13.87
N GLN A 258 5.96 -24.47 12.82
CA GLN A 258 6.53 -24.26 11.50
C GLN A 258 6.10 -22.91 10.88
N ARG A 259 4.80 -22.59 10.94
CA ARG A 259 4.28 -21.35 10.37
C ARG A 259 4.69 -20.12 11.17
N ILE A 260 4.70 -20.24 12.50
CA ILE A 260 5.12 -19.16 13.39
C ILE A 260 6.61 -18.90 13.29
N LEU A 261 7.46 -19.92 13.17
CA LEU A 261 8.90 -19.75 12.95
C LEU A 261 9.21 -18.92 11.69
N GLN A 262 8.36 -18.93 10.70
CA GLN A 262 8.47 -18.06 9.53
C GLN A 262 8.11 -16.59 9.83
N GLN A 263 7.50 -16.29 10.96
CA GLN A 263 6.99 -14.95 11.32
C GLN A 263 7.55 -14.40 12.64
N THR A 264 8.40 -15.15 13.37
CA THR A 264 8.94 -14.73 14.68
C THR A 264 10.24 -13.94 14.57
N HIS A 265 10.36 -13.05 13.61
CA HIS A 265 11.47 -12.12 13.60
C HIS A 265 11.14 -10.92 14.49
N GLU A 266 12.00 -10.62 15.43
CA GLU A 266 11.86 -9.44 16.30
C GLU A 266 12.11 -8.14 15.53
N THR A 267 12.86 -8.23 14.44
CA THR A 267 13.10 -7.13 13.50
C THR A 267 12.23 -7.33 12.27
N ILE A 268 11.33 -6.37 12.01
CA ILE A 268 10.37 -6.41 10.91
C ILE A 268 10.37 -5.10 10.13
N LEU A 269 10.13 -5.19 8.84
CA LEU A 269 9.77 -4.05 8.00
C LEU A 269 8.26 -4.09 7.74
N GLU A 270 7.52 -3.21 8.39
CA GLU A 270 6.11 -3.00 8.08
C GLU A 270 5.97 -2.24 6.78
N VAL A 271 5.11 -2.74 5.88
CA VAL A 271 4.83 -2.13 4.57
C VAL A 271 3.34 -1.84 4.45
N ASN A 272 2.99 -0.57 4.42
CA ASN A 272 1.62 -0.09 4.29
C ASN A 272 1.22 -0.03 2.82
N LEU A 273 0.53 -1.07 2.33
CA LEU A 273 0.12 -1.15 0.92
C LEU A 273 -0.98 -0.14 0.56
N THR A 274 -1.78 0.31 1.53
CA THR A 274 -2.76 1.38 1.29
C THR A 274 -2.06 2.73 1.09
N ALA A 275 -1.10 3.06 1.94
CA ALA A 275 -0.31 4.27 1.80
C ALA A 275 0.42 4.29 0.45
N LEU A 276 0.97 3.14 0.02
CA LEU A 276 1.61 2.99 -1.28
C LEU A 276 0.63 3.30 -2.43
N VAL A 277 -0.56 2.72 -2.44
CA VAL A 277 -1.57 2.97 -3.47
C VAL A 277 -2.09 4.42 -3.42
N ASP A 278 -2.23 5.01 -2.23
CA ASP A 278 -2.64 6.41 -2.09
C ASP A 278 -1.58 7.37 -2.66
N ASN A 279 -0.30 7.07 -2.44
CA ASN A 279 0.80 7.83 -3.05
C ASN A 279 0.79 7.70 -4.58
N VAL A 280 0.56 6.49 -5.11
CA VAL A 280 0.41 6.29 -6.57
C VAL A 280 -0.78 7.08 -7.10
N ARG A 281 -1.89 7.12 -6.38
CA ARG A 281 -3.08 7.93 -6.76
C ARG A 281 -2.76 9.42 -6.82
N TYR A 282 -1.95 9.92 -5.89
CA TYR A 282 -1.45 11.29 -5.95
C TYR A 282 -0.67 11.54 -7.24
N PHE A 283 0.34 10.72 -7.56
CA PHE A 283 1.12 10.89 -8.79
C PHE A 283 0.27 10.71 -10.05
N ARG A 284 -0.68 9.77 -10.05
CA ARG A 284 -1.63 9.60 -11.16
C ARG A 284 -2.49 10.85 -11.38
N SER A 285 -2.85 11.57 -10.32
CA SER A 285 -3.65 12.80 -10.40
C SER A 285 -2.89 13.98 -11.02
N LEU A 286 -1.56 13.93 -11.06
CA LEU A 286 -0.73 14.94 -11.73
C LEU A 286 -0.65 14.73 -13.26
N LEU A 287 -1.00 13.52 -13.74
CA LEU A 287 -0.89 13.16 -15.15
C LEU A 287 -2.17 13.48 -15.91
N GLN A 288 -2.00 13.73 -17.21
CA GLN A 288 -3.16 13.83 -18.11
C GLN A 288 -3.88 12.46 -18.21
N PRO A 289 -5.19 12.45 -18.52
CA PRO A 289 -5.98 11.21 -18.56
C PRO A 289 -5.40 10.10 -19.44
N ASN A 290 -4.76 10.46 -20.56
CA ASN A 290 -4.18 9.52 -21.52
C ASN A 290 -2.70 9.18 -21.26
N THR A 291 -2.03 9.86 -20.33
CA THR A 291 -0.64 9.55 -19.98
C THR A 291 -0.59 8.28 -19.17
N GLN A 292 0.15 7.29 -19.61
CA GLN A 292 0.34 6.01 -18.91
C GLN A 292 1.30 6.14 -17.73
N LEU A 293 1.14 5.27 -16.74
CA LEU A 293 1.99 5.25 -15.55
C LEU A 293 2.70 3.91 -15.41
N THR A 294 4.02 3.94 -15.44
CA THR A 294 4.89 2.81 -15.08
C THR A 294 5.34 2.95 -13.63
N CYS A 295 5.23 1.88 -12.82
CA CYS A 295 5.80 1.82 -11.48
C CYS A 295 7.07 0.97 -11.46
N MET A 296 8.13 1.49 -10.83
CA MET A 296 9.42 0.81 -10.69
C MET A 296 9.40 -0.11 -9.47
N VAL A 297 9.45 -1.43 -9.68
CA VAL A 297 9.43 -2.44 -8.59
C VAL A 297 10.72 -3.26 -8.51
N LYS A 298 11.80 -2.77 -9.12
CA LYS A 298 13.13 -3.36 -9.08
C LYS A 298 13.75 -3.38 -7.69
N ALA A 299 14.84 -4.11 -7.51
CA ALA A 299 15.59 -4.24 -6.26
C ALA A 299 14.65 -4.67 -5.11
N PHE A 300 13.92 -5.78 -5.32
CA PHE A 300 12.95 -6.30 -4.37
C PHE A 300 11.88 -5.26 -3.97
N GLY A 301 11.32 -4.53 -4.97
CA GLY A 301 10.37 -3.44 -4.70
C GLY A 301 10.99 -2.34 -3.82
N TYR A 302 12.21 -1.90 -4.13
CA TYR A 302 13.00 -0.99 -3.28
C TYR A 302 13.16 -1.51 -1.83
N GLY A 303 13.33 -2.82 -1.67
CA GLY A 303 13.44 -3.46 -0.36
C GLY A 303 12.11 -3.78 0.33
N ALA A 304 10.99 -3.29 -0.18
CA ALA A 304 9.66 -3.48 0.42
C ALA A 304 8.98 -4.82 0.03
N GLY A 305 9.55 -5.58 -0.91
CA GLY A 305 8.97 -6.83 -1.44
C GLY A 305 8.27 -6.63 -2.78
N SER A 306 8.89 -7.19 -3.86
CA SER A 306 8.44 -7.01 -5.24
C SER A 306 7.04 -7.55 -5.50
N VAL A 307 6.72 -8.74 -5.00
CA VAL A 307 5.47 -9.45 -5.29
C VAL A 307 4.25 -8.76 -4.68
N GLU A 308 4.28 -8.47 -3.37
CA GLU A 308 3.11 -7.87 -2.68
C GLU A 308 2.89 -6.42 -3.13
N VAL A 309 3.97 -5.66 -3.33
CA VAL A 309 3.91 -4.32 -3.91
C VAL A 309 3.29 -4.36 -5.31
N SER A 310 3.78 -5.23 -6.20
CA SER A 310 3.25 -5.36 -7.57
C SER A 310 1.79 -5.81 -7.59
N ARG A 311 1.39 -6.71 -6.68
CA ARG A 311 0.01 -7.15 -6.55
C ARG A 311 -0.92 -6.00 -6.11
N ALA A 312 -0.48 -5.19 -5.14
CA ALA A 312 -1.22 -4.00 -4.71
C ALA A 312 -1.36 -2.98 -5.84
N LEU A 313 -0.29 -2.75 -6.61
CA LEU A 313 -0.29 -1.86 -7.77
C LEU A 313 -1.24 -2.36 -8.86
N GLN A 314 -1.16 -3.62 -9.24
CA GLN A 314 -2.05 -4.24 -10.24
C GLN A 314 -3.52 -4.15 -9.82
N ASN A 315 -3.84 -4.50 -8.58
CA ASN A 315 -5.21 -4.49 -8.06
C ASN A 315 -5.79 -3.08 -7.90
N SER A 316 -4.93 -2.06 -7.85
CA SER A 316 -5.36 -0.66 -7.76
C SER A 316 -6.01 -0.13 -9.03
N GLY A 317 -5.70 -0.71 -10.20
CA GLY A 317 -6.12 -0.22 -11.51
C GLY A 317 -5.55 1.16 -11.89
N LEU A 318 -4.53 1.65 -11.15
CA LEU A 318 -3.93 2.98 -11.36
C LEU A 318 -2.66 2.93 -12.21
N VAL A 319 -2.13 1.73 -12.47
CA VAL A 319 -0.82 1.49 -13.06
C VAL A 319 -0.97 0.72 -14.37
N ASP A 320 -0.28 1.17 -15.40
CA ASP A 320 -0.36 0.57 -16.74
C ASP A 320 0.80 -0.40 -17.00
N TYR A 321 1.99 -0.14 -16.43
CA TYR A 321 3.20 -0.93 -16.58
C TYR A 321 3.92 -1.10 -15.25
N LEU A 322 4.66 -2.20 -15.12
CA LEU A 322 5.71 -2.35 -14.12
C LEU A 322 7.08 -2.33 -14.79
N ALA A 323 8.12 -1.96 -14.05
CA ALA A 323 9.48 -2.05 -14.54
C ALA A 323 10.41 -2.60 -13.45
N VAL A 324 11.27 -3.54 -13.86
CA VAL A 324 12.28 -4.19 -13.02
C VAL A 324 13.67 -4.02 -13.63
N ALA A 325 14.73 -4.34 -12.90
CA ALA A 325 16.08 -4.22 -13.41
C ALA A 325 16.43 -5.37 -14.34
N VAL A 326 16.31 -6.61 -13.88
CA VAL A 326 16.76 -7.83 -14.55
C VAL A 326 15.62 -8.82 -14.78
N ALA A 327 15.87 -9.82 -15.63
CA ALA A 327 14.85 -10.79 -16.03
C ALA A 327 14.29 -11.60 -14.86
N ASP A 328 15.13 -12.02 -13.92
CA ASP A 328 14.72 -12.85 -12.78
C ASP A 328 13.65 -12.19 -11.94
N GLU A 329 13.75 -10.86 -11.70
CA GLU A 329 12.72 -10.09 -11.01
C GLU A 329 11.38 -10.14 -11.77
N GLY A 330 11.42 -10.02 -13.10
CA GLY A 330 10.22 -10.11 -13.94
C GLY A 330 9.58 -11.50 -13.93
N VAL A 331 10.40 -12.56 -13.97
CA VAL A 331 9.95 -13.95 -13.88
C VAL A 331 9.31 -14.24 -12.52
N GLU A 332 9.89 -13.75 -11.43
CA GLU A 332 9.29 -13.84 -10.08
C GLU A 332 7.88 -13.25 -10.07
N LEU A 333 7.71 -12.04 -10.63
CA LEU A 333 6.41 -11.39 -10.72
C LEU A 333 5.40 -12.18 -11.57
N ARG A 334 5.83 -12.73 -12.71
CA ARG A 334 4.96 -13.58 -13.55
C ARG A 334 4.50 -14.83 -12.80
N ARG A 335 5.42 -15.54 -12.09
CA ARG A 335 5.08 -16.70 -11.26
C ARG A 335 4.11 -16.35 -10.13
N ALA A 336 4.18 -15.13 -9.61
CA ALA A 336 3.25 -14.61 -8.62
C ALA A 336 1.88 -14.16 -9.17
N GLY A 337 1.62 -14.34 -10.48
CA GLY A 337 0.34 -14.02 -11.14
C GLY A 337 0.20 -12.55 -11.56
N ILE A 338 1.29 -11.82 -11.67
CA ILE A 338 1.25 -10.43 -12.20
C ILE A 338 1.09 -10.49 -13.73
N THR A 339 0.05 -9.84 -14.25
CA THR A 339 -0.32 -9.82 -15.67
C THR A 339 -0.02 -8.50 -16.37
N LEU A 340 0.20 -7.40 -15.63
CA LEU A 340 0.61 -6.12 -16.21
C LEU A 340 1.85 -6.29 -17.09
N PRO A 341 2.01 -5.49 -18.16
CA PRO A 341 3.27 -5.42 -18.92
C PRO A 341 4.45 -5.12 -17.99
N ILE A 342 5.58 -5.81 -18.18
CA ILE A 342 6.79 -5.66 -17.35
C ILE A 342 7.97 -5.31 -18.24
N ILE A 343 8.56 -4.15 -18.01
CA ILE A 343 9.76 -3.65 -18.70
C ILE A 343 11.01 -4.16 -17.97
N ILE A 344 11.93 -4.78 -18.70
CA ILE A 344 13.27 -5.15 -18.21
C ILE A 344 14.23 -4.04 -18.59
N MET A 345 14.73 -3.31 -17.58
CA MET A 345 15.57 -2.13 -17.80
C MET A 345 17.00 -2.48 -18.24
N ASP A 346 17.50 -3.64 -17.84
CA ASP A 346 18.84 -4.13 -18.15
C ASP A 346 18.77 -5.62 -18.56
N PRO A 347 18.35 -5.90 -19.81
CA PRO A 347 18.21 -7.26 -20.29
C PRO A 347 19.58 -7.89 -20.54
N GLU A 348 19.89 -8.93 -19.77
CA GLU A 348 21.11 -9.72 -19.93
C GLU A 348 20.97 -10.69 -21.11
N VAL A 349 22.03 -10.84 -21.91
CA VAL A 349 22.04 -11.76 -23.08
C VAL A 349 21.75 -13.20 -22.65
N ALA A 350 22.28 -13.62 -21.51
CA ALA A 350 22.06 -14.97 -20.97
C ALA A 350 20.61 -15.23 -20.53
N ALA A 351 19.82 -14.17 -20.32
CA ALA A 351 18.45 -14.27 -19.86
C ALA A 351 17.39 -14.03 -20.96
N LEU A 352 17.80 -13.91 -22.24
CA LEU A 352 16.87 -13.63 -23.35
C LEU A 352 15.77 -14.68 -23.48
N ASP A 353 16.09 -15.96 -23.29
CA ASP A 353 15.09 -17.02 -23.32
C ASP A 353 14.03 -16.82 -22.24
N LEU A 354 14.43 -16.49 -21.00
CA LEU A 354 13.51 -16.19 -19.91
C LEU A 354 12.63 -14.98 -20.20
N ILE A 355 13.20 -13.94 -20.81
CA ILE A 355 12.48 -12.72 -21.22
C ILE A 355 11.37 -13.08 -22.20
N LEU A 356 11.71 -13.83 -23.26
CA LEU A 356 10.76 -14.20 -24.31
C LEU A 356 9.68 -15.17 -23.82
N GLU A 357 10.06 -16.19 -23.07
CA GLU A 357 9.14 -17.22 -22.54
C GLU A 357 8.14 -16.67 -21.52
N ASN A 358 8.50 -15.60 -20.80
CA ASN A 358 7.65 -14.97 -19.79
C ASN A 358 6.95 -13.70 -20.27
N ASN A 359 6.97 -13.42 -21.58
CA ASN A 359 6.36 -12.23 -22.16
C ASN A 359 6.78 -10.94 -21.42
N LEU A 360 8.10 -10.80 -21.21
CA LEU A 360 8.72 -9.60 -20.63
C LEU A 360 9.20 -8.70 -21.76
N GLN A 361 9.23 -7.39 -21.52
CA GLN A 361 9.50 -6.37 -22.53
C GLN A 361 10.91 -5.78 -22.33
N PRO A 362 11.92 -6.19 -23.11
CA PRO A 362 13.29 -5.74 -22.91
C PRO A 362 13.53 -4.30 -23.41
N ASN A 363 14.38 -3.59 -22.67
CA ASN A 363 14.97 -2.34 -23.06
C ASN A 363 16.09 -2.56 -24.09
N ILE A 364 16.09 -1.82 -25.17
CA ILE A 364 17.13 -1.82 -26.22
C ILE A 364 17.96 -0.54 -26.08
N TYR A 365 19.21 -0.67 -25.73
CA TYR A 365 20.12 0.45 -25.48
C TYR A 365 21.40 0.42 -26.32
N SER A 366 21.57 -0.61 -27.17
CA SER A 366 22.67 -0.75 -28.12
C SER A 366 22.30 -1.65 -29.28
N PHE A 367 23.03 -1.55 -30.39
CA PHE A 367 22.86 -2.44 -31.56
C PHE A 367 23.07 -3.90 -31.20
N GLN A 368 24.05 -4.19 -30.33
CA GLN A 368 24.30 -5.58 -29.91
C GLN A 368 23.09 -6.19 -29.19
N VAL A 369 22.47 -5.46 -28.27
CA VAL A 369 21.25 -5.92 -27.58
C VAL A 369 20.11 -6.11 -28.57
N LEU A 370 19.92 -5.20 -29.52
CA LEU A 370 18.93 -5.32 -30.58
C LEU A 370 19.11 -6.59 -31.39
N GLU A 371 20.33 -6.84 -31.89
CA GLU A 371 20.63 -8.03 -32.71
C GLU A 371 20.45 -9.34 -31.92
N ASN A 372 20.86 -9.36 -30.66
CA ASN A 372 20.68 -10.53 -29.79
C ASN A 372 19.19 -10.86 -29.60
N ILE A 373 18.34 -9.87 -29.37
CA ILE A 373 16.90 -10.05 -29.20
C ILE A 373 16.25 -10.49 -30.51
N ILE A 374 16.60 -9.88 -31.64
CA ILE A 374 16.12 -10.30 -32.96
C ILE A 374 16.49 -11.75 -33.22
N THR A 375 17.75 -12.12 -33.04
CA THR A 375 18.24 -13.49 -33.25
C THR A 375 17.52 -14.50 -32.35
N ALA A 376 17.33 -14.17 -31.07
CA ALA A 376 16.61 -15.02 -30.13
C ALA A 376 15.14 -15.20 -30.52
N ALA A 377 14.46 -14.13 -30.94
CA ALA A 377 13.08 -14.17 -31.41
C ALA A 377 12.94 -15.01 -32.68
N GLU A 378 13.82 -14.81 -33.68
CA GLU A 378 13.84 -15.57 -34.93
C GLU A 378 14.10 -17.06 -34.69
N SER A 379 15.03 -17.41 -33.79
CA SER A 379 15.34 -18.80 -33.45
C SER A 379 14.12 -19.55 -32.85
N LYS A 380 13.22 -18.82 -32.22
CA LYS A 380 11.98 -19.33 -31.62
C LYS A 380 10.76 -19.17 -32.54
N GLY A 381 10.92 -18.57 -33.72
CA GLY A 381 9.82 -18.28 -34.65
C GLY A 381 8.84 -17.25 -34.11
N LEU A 382 9.28 -16.33 -33.25
CA LEU A 382 8.46 -15.29 -32.67
C LEU A 382 8.47 -14.02 -33.54
N GLU A 383 7.30 -13.41 -33.70
CA GLU A 383 7.14 -12.11 -34.34
C GLU A 383 6.52 -11.11 -33.33
N GLY A 384 6.86 -9.82 -33.48
CA GLY A 384 6.26 -8.72 -32.72
C GLY A 384 6.67 -8.71 -31.22
N VAL A 385 7.87 -9.21 -30.87
CA VAL A 385 8.37 -9.09 -29.50
C VAL A 385 8.42 -7.62 -29.11
N GLN A 386 7.69 -7.25 -28.06
CA GLN A 386 7.55 -5.88 -27.60
C GLN A 386 8.86 -5.40 -26.95
N VAL A 387 9.40 -4.28 -27.45
CA VAL A 387 10.68 -3.72 -27.00
C VAL A 387 10.58 -2.22 -26.78
N HIS A 388 11.47 -1.70 -25.92
CA HIS A 388 11.57 -0.28 -25.58
C HIS A 388 12.93 0.28 -26.01
N ILE A 389 12.96 1.32 -26.82
CA ILE A 389 14.21 1.94 -27.30
C ILE A 389 14.66 3.02 -26.32
N LYS A 390 15.89 2.94 -25.87
CA LYS A 390 16.47 3.93 -24.95
C LYS A 390 17.39 4.89 -25.68
N ILE A 391 17.13 6.19 -25.48
CA ILE A 391 17.97 7.29 -25.91
C ILE A 391 18.81 7.78 -24.73
N ASP A 392 20.09 8.00 -24.93
CA ASP A 392 20.93 8.71 -23.95
C ASP A 392 20.91 10.21 -24.27
N SER A 393 20.17 10.95 -23.49
CA SER A 393 20.04 12.39 -23.64
C SER A 393 20.94 13.19 -22.69
N GLY A 394 22.00 12.58 -22.16
CA GLY A 394 22.98 13.26 -21.30
C GLY A 394 23.22 12.63 -19.94
N MET A 395 22.65 11.43 -19.67
CA MET A 395 22.97 10.68 -18.45
C MET A 395 24.27 9.86 -18.58
N HIS A 396 24.68 9.56 -19.82
CA HIS A 396 25.90 8.82 -20.18
C HIS A 396 26.04 7.46 -19.48
N ARG A 397 24.93 6.72 -19.42
CA ARG A 397 24.88 5.38 -18.82
C ARG A 397 24.56 4.29 -19.83
N LEU A 398 23.44 4.39 -20.50
CA LEU A 398 22.96 3.45 -21.52
C LEU A 398 22.05 4.21 -22.49
N GLY A 399 22.04 3.82 -23.76
CA GLY A 399 21.14 4.38 -24.78
C GLY A 399 21.86 4.76 -26.06
N PHE A 400 21.09 4.97 -27.11
CA PHE A 400 21.56 5.44 -28.41
C PHE A 400 21.72 6.97 -28.40
N TYR A 401 22.68 7.46 -29.17
CA TYR A 401 22.89 8.90 -29.44
C TYR A 401 22.19 9.31 -30.74
N GLN A 402 22.14 10.61 -31.00
CA GLN A 402 21.51 11.18 -32.20
C GLN A 402 22.15 10.65 -33.49
N GLU A 403 23.45 10.45 -33.50
CA GLU A 403 24.22 9.90 -34.63
C GLU A 403 23.86 8.44 -34.97
N ASP A 404 23.33 7.67 -33.99
CA ASP A 404 22.90 6.29 -34.18
C ASP A 404 21.51 6.20 -34.86
N MET A 405 20.71 7.26 -34.83
CA MET A 405 19.33 7.25 -35.28
C MET A 405 19.13 6.76 -36.70
N PRO A 406 19.95 7.21 -37.73
CA PRO A 406 19.78 6.71 -39.09
C PRO A 406 20.03 5.22 -39.23
N GLN A 407 21.02 4.67 -38.53
CA GLN A 407 21.32 3.24 -38.55
C GLN A 407 20.23 2.44 -37.84
N LEU A 408 19.80 2.91 -36.68
CA LEU A 408 18.73 2.28 -35.90
C LEU A 408 17.41 2.23 -36.67
N ALA A 409 17.05 3.35 -37.31
CA ALA A 409 15.91 3.47 -38.18
C ALA A 409 15.96 2.47 -39.35
N SER A 410 17.09 2.38 -40.03
CA SER A 410 17.31 1.43 -41.13
C SER A 410 17.19 -0.02 -40.66
N ARG A 411 17.69 -0.33 -39.46
CA ARG A 411 17.65 -1.70 -38.89
C ARG A 411 16.27 -2.12 -38.46
N LEU A 412 15.45 -1.21 -37.95
CA LEU A 412 14.07 -1.46 -37.53
C LEU A 412 13.10 -1.49 -38.73
N ASN A 413 13.45 -0.87 -39.85
CA ASN A 413 12.58 -0.80 -41.01
C ASN A 413 12.36 -2.20 -41.61
N GLY A 414 11.08 -2.63 -41.68
CA GLY A 414 10.71 -3.94 -42.20
C GLY A 414 11.02 -5.12 -41.27
N GLN A 415 11.56 -4.88 -40.07
CA GLN A 415 11.80 -5.92 -39.07
C GLN A 415 10.48 -6.40 -38.48
N LYS A 416 10.26 -7.74 -38.45
CA LYS A 416 9.03 -8.36 -37.97
C LYS A 416 9.17 -9.00 -36.60
N SER A 417 10.40 -9.39 -36.23
CA SER A 417 10.65 -10.11 -34.96
C SER A 417 10.44 -9.24 -33.75
N VAL A 418 10.65 -7.90 -33.86
CA VAL A 418 10.46 -6.95 -32.78
C VAL A 418 9.43 -5.86 -33.13
N GLN A 419 8.70 -5.41 -32.12
CA GLN A 419 7.78 -4.28 -32.19
C GLN A 419 8.20 -3.21 -31.17
N VAL A 420 8.49 -2.00 -31.62
CA VAL A 420 8.86 -0.89 -30.73
C VAL A 420 7.60 -0.36 -30.05
N VAL A 421 7.46 -0.59 -28.73
CA VAL A 421 6.31 -0.13 -27.93
C VAL A 421 6.54 1.27 -27.40
N SER A 422 7.77 1.59 -27.03
CA SER A 422 8.11 2.94 -26.55
C SER A 422 9.52 3.36 -26.93
N ILE A 423 9.74 4.67 -26.90
CA ILE A 423 11.04 5.33 -26.98
C ILE A 423 11.18 6.16 -25.72
N PHE A 424 12.31 6.04 -25.01
CA PHE A 424 12.48 6.71 -23.73
C PHE A 424 13.89 7.18 -23.43
N SER A 425 13.99 8.14 -22.50
CA SER A 425 15.24 8.57 -21.89
C SER A 425 15.11 8.67 -20.37
N HIS A 426 16.08 9.26 -19.69
CA HIS A 426 16.09 9.43 -18.23
C HIS A 426 16.70 10.77 -17.84
N LEU A 427 15.96 11.53 -17.04
CA LEU A 427 16.42 12.82 -16.51
C LEU A 427 17.49 12.60 -15.44
N ALA A 428 18.61 13.29 -15.54
CA ALA A 428 19.76 13.12 -14.65
C ALA A 428 19.79 14.10 -13.47
N GLY A 429 19.13 15.27 -13.61
CA GLY A 429 19.16 16.33 -12.61
C GLY A 429 17.78 16.92 -12.27
N SER A 430 16.70 16.20 -12.55
CA SER A 430 15.33 16.70 -12.36
C SER A 430 14.92 16.92 -10.89
N ASP A 431 15.69 16.44 -9.96
CA ASP A 431 15.48 16.53 -8.50
C ASP A 431 16.09 17.80 -7.87
N GLU A 432 16.97 18.53 -8.60
CA GLU A 432 17.64 19.72 -8.10
C GLU A 432 17.39 20.93 -9.01
N GLU A 433 16.95 22.06 -8.46
CA GLU A 433 16.61 23.29 -9.22
C GLU A 433 17.79 23.86 -10.02
N GLN A 434 19.02 23.69 -9.51
CA GLN A 434 20.23 24.16 -10.20
C GLN A 434 20.47 23.49 -11.56
N PHE A 435 19.84 22.34 -11.83
CA PHE A 435 19.94 21.56 -13.06
C PHE A 435 18.72 21.67 -13.97
N ASP A 436 17.81 22.62 -13.73
CA ASP A 436 16.59 22.76 -14.54
C ASP A 436 16.91 23.05 -16.01
N SER A 437 17.90 23.93 -16.30
CA SER A 437 18.35 24.19 -17.67
C SER A 437 18.79 22.91 -18.37
N PHE A 438 19.58 22.08 -17.69
CA PHE A 438 20.06 20.81 -18.25
C PHE A 438 18.90 19.82 -18.45
N THR A 439 17.90 19.82 -17.56
CA THR A 439 16.69 19.00 -17.71
C THR A 439 15.92 19.39 -18.99
N HIS A 440 15.79 20.68 -19.29
CA HIS A 440 15.18 21.16 -20.53
C HIS A 440 16.00 20.74 -21.77
N GLU A 441 17.32 20.84 -21.70
CA GLU A 441 18.22 20.39 -22.77
C GLU A 441 18.08 18.90 -23.04
N GLN A 442 18.05 18.07 -21.98
CA GLN A 442 17.82 16.63 -22.10
C GLN A 442 16.48 16.31 -22.77
N ALA A 443 15.41 17.00 -22.40
CA ALA A 443 14.09 16.80 -22.96
C ALA A 443 14.01 17.20 -24.43
N ALA A 444 14.65 18.31 -24.81
CA ALA A 444 14.73 18.77 -26.20
C ALA A 444 15.49 17.76 -27.07
N TYR A 445 16.67 17.33 -26.63
CA TYR A 445 17.49 16.34 -27.34
C TYR A 445 16.72 15.00 -27.50
N PHE A 446 16.11 14.52 -26.43
CA PHE A 446 15.28 13.32 -26.48
C PHE A 446 14.17 13.43 -27.53
N LYS A 447 13.44 14.54 -27.56
CA LYS A 447 12.34 14.77 -28.49
C LYS A 447 12.81 14.78 -29.94
N GLU A 448 13.98 15.36 -30.22
CA GLU A 448 14.59 15.38 -31.56
C GLU A 448 14.93 13.95 -32.02
N CYS A 449 15.63 13.17 -31.18
CA CYS A 449 15.95 11.78 -31.48
C CYS A 449 14.70 10.92 -31.68
N ALA A 450 13.71 11.03 -30.77
CA ALA A 450 12.48 10.28 -30.87
C ALA A 450 11.69 10.58 -32.15
N ASN A 451 11.58 11.85 -32.54
CA ASN A 451 10.89 12.26 -33.75
C ASN A 451 11.51 11.67 -35.02
N SER A 452 12.81 11.43 -35.04
CA SER A 452 13.50 10.81 -36.20
C SER A 452 13.18 9.30 -36.33
N LEU A 453 12.75 8.63 -35.24
CA LEU A 453 12.40 7.21 -35.21
C LEU A 453 10.90 6.95 -35.37
N LEU A 454 10.03 7.91 -35.03
CA LEU A 454 8.56 7.71 -35.07
C LEU A 454 8.03 7.23 -36.42
N PRO A 455 8.52 7.72 -37.60
CA PRO A 455 8.02 7.28 -38.91
C PRO A 455 8.42 5.85 -39.28
N ILE A 456 9.36 5.25 -38.57
CA ILE A 456 10.09 4.04 -38.98
C ILE A 456 9.85 2.89 -37.99
N ALA A 457 9.48 3.23 -36.77
CA ALA A 457 9.13 2.23 -35.77
C ALA A 457 8.01 1.32 -36.29
N ASN A 458 8.19 0.00 -36.20
CA ASN A 458 7.20 -1.03 -36.58
C ASN A 458 5.97 -1.02 -35.64
N SER A 459 5.62 0.15 -35.15
CA SER A 459 4.46 0.41 -34.29
C SER A 459 3.73 1.64 -34.81
N PRO A 460 2.40 1.64 -34.84
CA PRO A 460 1.63 2.79 -35.33
C PRO A 460 1.87 4.07 -34.50
N SER A 461 2.30 3.97 -33.23
CA SER A 461 2.60 5.12 -32.37
C SER A 461 3.34 4.66 -31.11
N PRO A 462 4.67 4.58 -31.10
CA PRO A 462 5.42 4.26 -29.87
C PRO A 462 5.21 5.31 -28.79
N LEU A 463 5.06 4.90 -27.54
CA LEU A 463 4.89 5.78 -26.39
C LEU A 463 6.21 6.52 -26.09
N LEU A 464 6.16 7.83 -25.91
CA LEU A 464 7.31 8.63 -25.50
C LEU A 464 7.33 8.83 -24.00
N HIS A 465 8.49 8.64 -23.35
CA HIS A 465 8.61 8.91 -21.91
C HIS A 465 10.02 9.27 -21.46
N ILE A 466 10.12 10.25 -20.55
CA ILE A 466 11.38 10.71 -19.98
C ILE A 466 11.31 10.88 -18.45
N CYS A 467 10.17 11.31 -17.91
CA CYS A 467 10.01 11.67 -16.50
C CYS A 467 10.21 10.47 -15.55
N ASN A 468 11.04 10.69 -14.52
CA ASN A 468 11.12 9.92 -13.28
C ASN A 468 10.20 10.56 -12.23
N THR A 469 10.27 10.16 -10.94
CA THR A 469 9.44 10.74 -9.86
C THR A 469 9.54 12.28 -9.81
N ALA A 470 10.75 12.82 -9.80
CA ALA A 470 10.97 14.28 -9.76
C ALA A 470 10.44 14.97 -11.03
N GLY A 471 10.66 14.35 -12.19
CA GLY A 471 10.13 14.83 -13.46
C GLY A 471 8.60 14.90 -13.49
N ILE A 472 7.91 13.95 -12.87
CA ILE A 472 6.44 13.97 -12.75
C ILE A 472 5.98 15.20 -11.97
N GLU A 473 6.65 15.54 -10.87
CA GLU A 473 6.23 16.64 -10.01
C GLU A 473 6.67 18.00 -10.56
N ARG A 474 7.88 18.10 -11.11
CA ARG A 474 8.51 19.40 -11.42
C ARG A 474 8.40 19.83 -12.87
N PHE A 475 8.18 18.90 -13.82
CA PHE A 475 8.19 19.15 -15.26
C PHE A 475 6.97 18.55 -15.96
N PRO A 476 5.73 19.03 -15.66
CA PRO A 476 4.51 18.47 -16.24
C PRO A 476 4.45 18.56 -17.76
N GLU A 477 5.17 19.50 -18.40
CA GLU A 477 5.28 19.65 -19.84
C GLU A 477 6.02 18.48 -20.53
N TYR A 478 6.73 17.64 -19.76
CA TYR A 478 7.48 16.48 -20.26
C TYR A 478 6.86 15.13 -19.88
N HIS A 479 5.60 15.10 -19.42
CA HIS A 479 4.92 13.84 -19.12
C HIS A 479 4.77 12.94 -20.35
N PHE A 480 4.62 13.53 -21.54
CA PHE A 480 4.41 12.83 -22.81
C PHE A 480 3.33 11.75 -22.70
N ASP A 481 3.58 10.56 -23.31
CA ASP A 481 2.60 9.46 -23.31
C ASP A 481 2.70 8.57 -22.08
N MET A 482 3.84 8.59 -21.36
CA MET A 482 4.06 7.75 -20.18
C MET A 482 5.03 8.40 -19.19
N CYS A 483 4.85 8.13 -17.90
CA CYS A 483 5.77 8.52 -16.83
C CYS A 483 6.22 7.29 -16.02
N ARG A 484 7.39 7.39 -15.37
CA ARG A 484 7.95 6.31 -14.55
C ARG A 484 8.08 6.74 -13.09
N LEU A 485 7.17 6.22 -12.26
CA LEU A 485 7.14 6.47 -10.83
C LEU A 485 8.08 5.47 -10.11
N GLY A 486 9.02 6.00 -9.35
CA GLY A 486 9.93 5.23 -8.51
C GLY A 486 9.67 5.50 -7.03
N ILE A 487 10.61 6.19 -6.38
CA ILE A 487 10.63 6.41 -4.93
C ILE A 487 9.39 7.18 -4.41
N GLY A 488 8.74 7.97 -5.26
CA GLY A 488 7.55 8.72 -4.88
C GLY A 488 6.42 7.85 -4.35
N MET A 489 6.24 6.62 -4.87
CA MET A 489 5.22 5.72 -4.34
C MET A 489 5.50 5.27 -2.89
N TYR A 490 6.75 5.41 -2.40
CA TYR A 490 7.15 5.13 -1.02
C TYR A 490 7.05 6.35 -0.09
N GLY A 491 6.54 7.49 -0.59
CA GLY A 491 6.24 8.67 0.22
C GLY A 491 7.24 9.82 0.09
N PHE A 492 8.04 9.85 -0.99
CA PHE A 492 9.02 10.89 -1.23
C PHE A 492 8.58 11.86 -2.32
N SER A 493 8.63 13.17 -2.01
CA SER A 493 8.37 14.27 -2.93
C SER A 493 9.65 15.08 -3.16
N PHE A 494 9.81 15.57 -4.38
CA PHE A 494 10.89 16.48 -4.77
C PHE A 494 10.42 17.93 -4.91
N LEU A 495 9.18 18.21 -4.51
CA LEU A 495 8.68 19.59 -4.47
C LEU A 495 9.20 20.30 -3.22
N SER A 496 9.72 21.51 -3.43
CA SER A 496 10.05 22.39 -2.31
C SER A 496 8.75 22.71 -1.51
N PRO A 497 8.82 22.80 -0.17
CA PRO A 497 7.70 23.25 0.64
C PRO A 497 7.10 24.61 0.22
N ASN A 498 7.88 25.42 -0.51
CA ASN A 498 7.49 26.73 -1.05
C ASN A 498 7.19 26.72 -2.55
N SER A 499 7.08 25.55 -3.18
CA SER A 499 6.79 25.45 -4.62
C SER A 499 5.43 26.06 -4.95
N PRO A 500 5.33 26.94 -5.98
CA PRO A 500 4.07 27.53 -6.45
C PRO A 500 3.18 26.53 -7.21
N LEU A 501 3.61 25.29 -7.43
CA LEU A 501 2.81 24.27 -8.06
C LEU A 501 1.59 23.88 -7.18
N PRO A 502 0.48 23.37 -7.74
CA PRO A 502 -0.85 23.32 -7.10
C PRO A 502 -0.98 22.48 -5.83
N ILE A 503 0.10 21.98 -5.23
CA ILE A 503 0.10 21.48 -3.84
C ILE A 503 -0.24 22.62 -2.85
N ALA A 504 0.03 23.87 -3.21
CA ALA A 504 -0.27 25.06 -2.40
C ALA A 504 -1.74 25.47 -2.41
N ASN A 505 -2.55 24.95 -3.30
CA ASN A 505 -3.99 25.11 -3.18
C ASN A 505 -4.47 24.10 -2.13
N ASN A 506 -4.93 24.57 -0.98
CA ASN A 506 -5.59 23.84 0.12
C ASN A 506 -6.72 22.87 -0.32
N LEU A 507 -6.76 22.47 -1.58
CA LEU A 507 -7.69 21.58 -2.25
C LEU A 507 -7.08 20.21 -2.59
N SER A 508 -5.74 19.99 -2.45
CA SER A 508 -5.20 18.63 -2.58
C SER A 508 -5.28 17.93 -1.21
N PRO A 509 -6.15 16.95 -1.03
CA PRO A 509 -6.21 16.15 0.20
C PRO A 509 -5.02 15.18 0.33
N TYR A 510 -4.06 15.22 -0.59
CA TYR A 510 -3.01 14.22 -0.71
C TYR A 510 -1.67 14.75 -0.19
N ARG A 511 -1.39 14.49 1.08
CA ARG A 511 -0.04 14.47 1.60
C ARG A 511 0.51 13.05 1.36
N LEU A 512 1.73 12.93 0.80
CA LEU A 512 2.40 11.63 0.67
C LEU A 512 2.54 10.98 2.04
N LYS A 513 2.27 9.66 2.08
CA LYS A 513 2.24 8.87 3.31
C LYS A 513 3.50 8.03 3.41
N ASN A 514 3.99 7.83 4.62
CA ASN A 514 5.05 6.85 4.87
C ASN A 514 4.52 5.44 4.55
N VAL A 515 5.30 4.69 3.79
CA VAL A 515 4.96 3.31 3.39
C VAL A 515 5.71 2.28 4.22
N CYS A 516 6.96 2.55 4.55
CA CYS A 516 7.85 1.59 5.19
C CYS A 516 8.22 2.04 6.62
N THR A 517 8.05 1.15 7.60
CA THR A 517 8.47 1.37 8.99
C THR A 517 9.31 0.18 9.45
N LEU A 518 10.58 0.41 9.76
CA LEU A 518 11.48 -0.61 10.29
C LEU A 518 11.42 -0.59 11.81
N LYS A 519 11.07 -1.73 12.40
CA LYS A 519 10.90 -1.91 13.85
C LYS A 519 11.69 -3.09 14.35
N THR A 520 12.08 -3.01 15.62
CA THR A 520 12.65 -4.12 16.39
C THR A 520 12.17 -4.05 17.83
N THR A 521 12.70 -4.89 18.72
CA THR A 521 12.35 -4.91 20.16
C THR A 521 13.58 -4.75 21.05
N ILE A 522 13.38 -4.48 22.33
CA ILE A 522 14.45 -4.48 23.32
C ILE A 522 14.65 -5.90 23.84
N LEU A 523 15.86 -6.48 23.64
CA LEU A 523 16.24 -7.81 24.16
C LEU A 523 16.64 -7.80 25.62
N SER A 524 17.39 -6.78 26.02
CA SER A 524 18.01 -6.70 27.36
C SER A 524 18.27 -5.27 27.74
N ILE A 525 18.16 -4.96 29.01
CA ILE A 525 18.50 -3.65 29.59
C ILE A 525 19.54 -3.85 30.70
N LYS A 526 20.59 -3.02 30.70
CA LYS A 526 21.67 -3.04 31.71
C LYS A 526 21.99 -1.63 32.15
N THR A 527 22.29 -1.46 33.43
CA THR A 527 22.94 -0.25 33.92
C THR A 527 24.43 -0.39 33.69
N VAL A 528 25.03 0.55 32.97
CA VAL A 528 26.47 0.63 32.72
C VAL A 528 26.99 1.84 33.50
N ASN A 529 28.05 1.64 34.32
CA ASN A 529 28.52 2.65 35.27
C ASN A 529 29.53 3.62 34.64
N THR A 530 29.80 4.72 35.36
CA THR A 530 30.84 5.69 35.00
C THR A 530 32.19 5.01 34.80
N GLY A 531 32.88 5.36 33.72
CA GLY A 531 34.20 4.82 33.36
C GLY A 531 34.12 3.47 32.60
N GLU A 532 32.96 2.81 32.54
CA GLU A 532 32.79 1.60 31.76
C GLU A 532 32.60 1.94 30.25
N THR A 533 32.94 0.98 29.41
CA THR A 533 32.90 1.13 27.95
C THR A 533 31.86 0.22 27.29
N ILE A 534 31.32 0.64 26.15
CA ILE A 534 30.25 -0.07 25.44
C ILE A 534 30.76 -0.62 24.10
N GLY A 535 30.51 -1.91 23.86
CA GLY A 535 30.68 -2.59 22.58
C GLY A 535 32.12 -2.81 22.13
N TYR A 536 32.26 -3.28 20.90
CA TYR A 536 33.56 -3.57 20.28
C TYR A 536 34.44 -2.31 20.16
N GLY A 537 35.74 -2.50 20.35
CA GLY A 537 36.74 -1.43 20.26
C GLY A 537 36.71 -0.46 21.43
N ARG A 538 35.75 -0.56 22.35
CA ARG A 538 35.65 0.27 23.57
C ARG A 538 35.69 1.78 23.30
N HIS A 539 35.11 2.22 22.16
CA HIS A 539 35.17 3.62 21.74
C HIS A 539 34.21 4.55 22.50
N THR A 540 33.12 4.01 23.05
CA THR A 540 32.19 4.78 23.90
C THR A 540 32.50 4.52 25.37
N THR A 541 32.99 5.55 26.10
CA THR A 541 33.18 5.54 27.55
C THR A 541 32.12 6.41 28.20
N LEU A 542 31.47 5.92 29.25
CA LEU A 542 30.42 6.65 29.96
C LEU A 542 31.01 7.58 31.04
N ASN A 543 30.53 8.83 31.06
CA ASN A 543 30.89 9.83 32.07
C ASN A 543 29.95 9.82 33.29
N GLU A 544 28.81 9.14 33.17
CA GLU A 544 27.81 8.94 34.22
C GLU A 544 27.09 7.60 33.99
N PRO A 545 26.43 7.03 35.01
CA PRO A 545 25.69 5.79 34.85
C PRO A 545 24.55 5.96 33.83
N ARG A 546 24.41 5.01 32.91
CA ARG A 546 23.39 5.00 31.86
C ARG A 546 22.66 3.67 31.80
N GLN A 547 21.38 3.72 31.36
CA GLN A 547 20.63 2.53 31.04
C GLN A 547 20.80 2.22 29.54
N ILE A 548 21.44 1.10 29.26
CA ILE A 548 21.76 0.66 27.90
C ILE A 548 20.88 -0.53 27.55
N ALA A 549 20.13 -0.40 26.45
CA ALA A 549 19.36 -1.48 25.88
C ALA A 549 20.09 -2.10 24.69
N VAL A 550 19.91 -3.43 24.53
CA VAL A 550 20.37 -4.19 23.36
C VAL A 550 19.16 -4.47 22.46
N ILE A 551 19.32 -4.21 21.18
CA ILE A 551 18.31 -4.45 20.15
C ILE A 551 18.82 -5.44 19.09
N PRO A 552 17.99 -6.40 18.58
CA PRO A 552 18.39 -7.44 17.63
C PRO A 552 18.35 -6.95 16.18
N ILE A 553 19.11 -5.90 15.91
CA ILE A 553 19.35 -5.40 14.56
C ILE A 553 20.80 -4.95 14.43
N GLY A 554 21.45 -5.34 13.35
CA GLY A 554 22.83 -4.99 13.06
C GLY A 554 23.07 -4.71 11.58
N TYR A 555 24.34 -4.59 11.18
CA TYR A 555 24.65 -4.25 9.79
C TYR A 555 24.31 -5.38 8.80
N ALA A 556 24.18 -6.63 9.24
CA ALA A 556 23.70 -7.72 8.39
C ALA A 556 22.19 -7.62 8.09
N ASP A 557 21.45 -6.82 8.86
CA ASP A 557 20.03 -6.53 8.63
C ASP A 557 19.81 -5.28 7.79
N GLY A 558 20.89 -4.50 7.53
CA GLY A 558 20.83 -3.20 6.86
C GLY A 558 20.90 -2.01 7.80
N PHE A 559 21.14 -2.21 9.11
CA PHE A 559 21.38 -1.13 10.07
C PHE A 559 22.83 -0.67 9.98
N ASP A 560 23.06 0.43 9.27
CA ASP A 560 24.39 0.86 8.86
C ASP A 560 25.35 1.07 10.03
N ARG A 561 26.60 0.61 9.88
CA ARG A 561 27.63 0.72 10.91
C ARG A 561 28.06 2.17 11.19
N ARG A 562 27.81 3.10 10.27
CA ARG A 562 28.02 4.56 10.47
C ARG A 562 27.14 5.16 11.56
N PHE A 563 26.08 4.47 11.98
CA PHE A 563 25.26 4.86 13.14
C PHE A 563 25.96 4.65 14.49
N SER A 564 27.10 4.00 14.53
CA SER A 564 27.89 3.75 15.75
C SER A 564 28.24 5.03 16.50
N ASN A 565 28.45 4.92 17.81
CA ASN A 565 29.03 5.95 18.65
C ASN A 565 28.34 7.33 18.54
N TYR A 566 27.04 7.37 18.77
CA TYR A 566 26.17 8.55 18.65
C TYR A 566 25.96 9.06 17.20
N GLY A 567 26.36 8.29 16.19
CA GLY A 567 26.12 8.63 14.78
C GLY A 567 24.65 8.48 14.35
N GLY A 568 23.88 7.65 15.06
CA GLY A 568 22.47 7.41 14.79
C GLY A 568 21.59 7.47 16.02
N GLU A 569 20.27 7.49 15.79
CA GLU A 569 19.23 7.46 16.80
C GLU A 569 18.12 6.49 16.38
N VAL A 570 17.37 6.04 17.35
CA VAL A 570 16.13 5.25 17.20
C VAL A 570 15.04 5.84 18.08
N VAL A 571 13.79 5.39 17.94
CA VAL A 571 12.69 5.88 18.78
C VAL A 571 12.16 4.77 19.68
N VAL A 572 12.15 5.01 21.00
CA VAL A 572 11.60 4.13 22.02
C VAL A 572 10.56 4.90 22.83
N ARG A 573 9.33 4.38 22.92
CA ARG A 573 8.22 5.07 23.63
C ARG A 573 8.08 6.55 23.25
N GLY A 574 8.29 6.88 21.96
CA GLY A 574 8.17 8.24 21.44
C GLY A 574 9.36 9.16 21.75
N LYS A 575 10.41 8.68 22.43
CA LYS A 575 11.64 9.42 22.69
C LYS A 575 12.76 8.96 21.78
N ARG A 576 13.58 9.87 21.29
CA ARG A 576 14.79 9.58 20.52
C ARG A 576 15.89 9.08 21.45
N CYS A 577 16.47 7.95 21.13
CA CYS A 577 17.51 7.26 21.89
C CYS A 577 18.73 7.08 20.98
N PRO A 578 19.91 7.59 21.37
CA PRO A 578 21.10 7.48 20.54
C PRO A 578 21.65 6.06 20.52
N VAL A 579 22.27 5.68 19.40
CA VAL A 579 23.05 4.45 19.25
C VAL A 579 24.40 4.64 19.93
N VAL A 580 24.78 3.75 20.82
CA VAL A 580 26.02 3.82 21.59
C VAL A 580 26.91 2.60 21.33
N GLY A 581 28.21 2.79 21.38
CA GLY A 581 29.15 1.76 20.96
C GLY A 581 29.08 1.46 19.46
N ASN A 582 29.80 0.45 18.99
CA ASN A 582 29.79 0.05 17.60
C ASN A 582 28.57 -0.83 17.30
N VAL A 583 27.86 -0.55 16.20
CA VAL A 583 26.87 -1.46 15.63
C VAL A 583 27.55 -2.77 15.27
N CYS A 584 27.01 -3.88 15.78
CA CYS A 584 27.51 -5.24 15.55
C CYS A 584 26.85 -5.85 14.30
N MET A 585 27.21 -7.10 13.98
CA MET A 585 26.61 -7.82 12.84
C MET A 585 25.10 -7.98 12.99
N ASP A 586 24.65 -8.41 14.18
CA ASP A 586 23.27 -8.83 14.45
C ASP A 586 22.60 -8.02 15.57
N GLN A 587 23.32 -7.10 16.21
CA GLN A 587 22.84 -6.35 17.37
C GLN A 587 23.40 -4.92 17.40
N ALA A 588 22.66 -4.05 18.07
CA ALA A 588 23.13 -2.70 18.41
C ALA A 588 22.75 -2.35 19.85
N MET A 589 23.45 -1.38 20.43
CA MET A 589 23.20 -0.84 21.76
C MET A 589 22.67 0.59 21.64
N ILE A 590 21.68 0.92 22.47
CA ILE A 590 21.06 2.25 22.52
C ILE A 590 20.97 2.75 23.94
N ASP A 591 21.17 4.05 24.14
CA ASP A 591 21.01 4.69 25.45
C ASP A 591 19.53 5.06 25.64
N ILE A 592 18.89 4.37 26.58
CA ILE A 592 17.49 4.57 26.94
C ILE A 592 17.32 5.33 28.27
N THR A 593 18.38 5.96 28.78
CA THR A 593 18.35 6.69 30.04
C THR A 593 17.25 7.76 30.02
N GLY A 594 16.44 7.79 31.07
CA GLY A 594 15.31 8.71 31.19
C GLY A 594 14.08 8.32 30.36
N THR A 595 14.06 7.09 29.84
CA THR A 595 12.84 6.44 29.31
C THR A 595 12.33 5.45 30.36
N ASP A 596 11.03 5.13 30.29
CA ASP A 596 10.43 4.04 31.09
C ASP A 596 10.43 2.72 30.32
N ALA A 597 11.42 2.53 29.44
CA ALA A 597 11.51 1.40 28.53
C ALA A 597 11.74 0.09 29.27
N GLN A 598 11.13 -0.98 28.75
CA GLN A 598 11.22 -2.34 29.28
C GLN A 598 11.66 -3.33 28.18
N VAL A 599 12.15 -4.50 28.60
CA VAL A 599 12.42 -5.60 27.67
C VAL A 599 11.13 -5.96 26.92
N GLY A 600 11.21 -6.12 25.60
CA GLY A 600 10.08 -6.37 24.71
C GLY A 600 9.41 -5.09 24.14
N ASP A 601 9.78 -3.90 24.62
CA ASP A 601 9.27 -2.67 24.03
C ASP A 601 9.72 -2.50 22.57
N ILE A 602 8.82 -1.92 21.75
CA ILE A 602 9.10 -1.66 20.34
C ILE A 602 10.07 -0.50 20.20
N VAL A 603 11.03 -0.69 19.33
CA VAL A 603 12.02 0.29 18.88
C VAL A 603 11.77 0.58 17.41
N GLU A 604 11.41 1.82 17.06
CA GLU A 604 11.30 2.28 15.68
C GLU A 604 12.68 2.75 15.19
N ILE A 605 13.18 2.08 14.15
CA ILE A 605 14.47 2.40 13.52
C ILE A 605 14.30 3.53 12.53
N PHE A 606 13.26 3.46 11.70
CA PHE A 606 12.73 4.55 10.89
C PHE A 606 11.22 4.34 10.64
N GLY A 607 10.51 5.42 10.39
CA GLY A 607 9.07 5.41 10.19
C GLY A 607 8.49 6.82 10.27
N ASP A 608 7.30 6.95 10.86
CA ASP A 608 6.62 8.25 10.98
C ASP A 608 7.30 9.20 11.97
N ARG A 609 7.91 8.66 13.05
CA ARG A 609 8.57 9.46 14.12
C ARG A 609 10.04 9.75 13.84
N LEU A 610 10.65 8.92 13.00
CA LEU A 610 12.02 9.08 12.54
C LEU A 610 12.06 8.84 11.02
N PRO A 611 11.82 9.89 10.21
CA PRO A 611 11.77 9.77 8.76
C PRO A 611 13.07 9.21 8.18
N ILE A 612 12.94 8.28 7.23
CA ILE A 612 14.10 7.63 6.58
C ILE A 612 15.02 8.65 5.89
N ALA A 613 14.47 9.79 5.41
CA ALA A 613 15.27 10.87 4.83
C ALA A 613 16.24 11.48 5.84
N GLU A 614 15.86 11.55 7.13
CA GLU A 614 16.75 12.03 8.19
C GLU A 614 17.92 11.06 8.41
N LEU A 615 17.64 9.73 8.39
CA LEU A 615 18.69 8.72 8.46
C LEU A 615 19.63 8.79 7.26
N ALA A 616 19.07 8.91 6.05
CA ALA A 616 19.87 9.03 4.83
C ALA A 616 20.81 10.24 4.90
N ASN A 617 20.32 11.39 5.34
CA ASN A 617 21.13 12.60 5.52
C ASN A 617 22.25 12.39 6.54
N LYS A 618 21.99 11.73 7.69
CA LYS A 618 23.02 11.39 8.68
C LYS A 618 24.10 10.46 8.11
N LEU A 619 23.72 9.58 7.20
CA LEU A 619 24.64 8.66 6.52
C LEU A 619 25.38 9.30 5.34
N GLY A 620 24.98 10.50 4.89
CA GLY A 620 25.51 11.14 3.69
C GLY A 620 25.09 10.38 2.42
N THR A 621 23.87 9.85 2.39
CA THR A 621 23.31 9.09 1.26
C THR A 621 21.86 9.48 0.98
N ILE A 622 21.17 8.68 0.16
CA ILE A 622 19.79 8.91 -0.28
C ILE A 622 18.83 7.84 0.29
N PRO A 623 17.53 8.17 0.45
CA PRO A 623 16.52 7.23 0.96
C PRO A 623 16.44 5.90 0.20
N TYR A 624 16.75 5.90 -1.11
CA TYR A 624 16.81 4.69 -1.93
C TYR A 624 17.79 3.66 -1.38
N GLU A 625 19.02 4.09 -1.02
CA GLU A 625 20.06 3.21 -0.51
C GLU A 625 19.64 2.63 0.85
N VAL A 626 19.09 3.46 1.74
CA VAL A 626 18.62 3.01 3.05
C VAL A 626 17.53 1.96 2.93
N LEU A 627 16.53 2.16 2.04
CA LEU A 627 15.47 1.17 1.81
C LEU A 627 16.00 -0.13 1.21
N THR A 628 16.81 -0.03 0.16
CA THR A 628 17.33 -1.21 -0.56
C THR A 628 18.38 -1.98 0.23
N SER A 629 19.00 -1.36 1.24
CA SER A 629 19.97 -2.03 2.14
C SER A 629 19.32 -2.99 3.13
N ILE A 630 17.99 -2.88 3.35
CA ILE A 630 17.28 -3.78 4.28
C ILE A 630 17.35 -5.21 3.77
N SER A 631 18.09 -6.05 4.50
CA SER A 631 18.36 -7.44 4.15
C SER A 631 17.10 -8.28 4.03
N HIS A 632 17.13 -9.31 3.20
CA HIS A 632 16.05 -10.31 3.08
C HIS A 632 15.78 -11.08 4.38
N ARG A 633 16.73 -11.10 5.34
CA ARG A 633 16.52 -11.70 6.66
C ARG A 633 15.61 -10.89 7.56
N VAL A 634 15.38 -9.60 7.28
CA VAL A 634 14.33 -8.79 7.92
C VAL A 634 13.00 -9.16 7.31
N GLN A 635 12.05 -9.61 8.11
CA GLN A 635 10.74 -10.01 7.61
C GLN A 635 9.91 -8.81 7.21
N ARG A 636 9.25 -8.87 6.03
CA ARG A 636 8.27 -7.88 5.58
C ARG A 636 6.89 -8.27 6.07
N VAL A 637 6.21 -7.31 6.72
CA VAL A 637 4.84 -7.46 7.21
C VAL A 637 3.96 -6.48 6.45
N TYR A 638 3.13 -7.02 5.56
CA TYR A 638 2.26 -6.20 4.72
C TYR A 638 0.91 -5.98 5.39
N PHE A 639 0.43 -4.75 5.36
CA PHE A 639 -0.88 -4.42 5.90
C PHE A 639 -1.60 -3.36 5.08
N HIS A 640 -2.91 -3.27 5.29
CA HIS A 640 -3.79 -2.27 4.69
C HIS A 640 -4.45 -1.44 5.78
N GLU A 641 -4.35 -0.12 5.71
CA GLU A 641 -5.02 0.84 6.60
C GLU A 641 -6.24 1.49 5.96
#